data_ec08bff906093ed49fa805ec860a896b
#
_entry.id   ec08bff906093ed49fa805ec860a896b
#
_cell.length_a   1.000
_cell.length_b   1.000
_cell.length_c   1.000
_cell.angle_alpha   90.00
_cell.angle_beta   90.00
_cell.angle_gamma   90.00
#
_symmetry.space_group_name_H-M   'P 1'
#
loop_
_entity.id
_entity.type
_entity.pdbx_description
1 polymer ?
#
loop_
_entity_poly.entity_id
_entity_poly.type
_entity_poly.pdbx_seq_one_letter_code
_entity_poly.pdbx_strand_id
1 'polypeptide(L)'
;MKKFSCLFLVLLLCFPVFSQQAENISGSNDLQKFPSQSIIELSGSALKNGEILLMNSSHQDLAWMDFLEKCIIERDTMLMTPLLKAASKDPGYRFDIEDVLMIKEYIGRHPEAKSVISGMLRDGRLSCGSTYQMPYEEMYSGESLVRQFYLGARWVKKNLDGYFPDSYWNPDVPGRTMQMAQIMAKSGTKNLFMSRHEKGVYKWYSPDGSFVYAYSPGHYAEDFTFLSKPFPEAAGTLAQKAMYWARGYNSQPDLKPVIPFISDWDMSPAKDYSSLISQWNSFTGYKNEQGIQIDLTLPKIRLVTFPEFMERFRSANPDMKSITGERPAVWLYIHGPSHEWALKASREGDIMMTVAEKFSTIDALLQGSFRNYPEERLNNAWESKIYPDHGWGGKGGESTDAIFLGKFEKSLGEARAMTDEALRNIASVIKTNPKKGIPVIVFNSLSWKRDDPVTFSMGFDPGQAFGIGIADASGKAVPVQVTEAEKYEDNSLKRISATFIARDVPSIGYKTYYAVPQKNPVTLNQPDLAKIETSYYRIIPEKGCVKSIFDKELNVELLNTGEILGGDVFTMKSVGNGAGEFADVQQPEMEGFDKVSNYSPSWQTEMSGPVFTSLKVRQPIRNAVVETRLIVYNDLKRIDFETALLNWEGLLYREYRFALPLNMKNGKVYYEVPFGVLEVGNDEIEGAAGERYTTNCADVHPRGIENFIGASDERFGVTLSSSTAVADYVDPTGMAGGATFLQPIMLASRRSCHGEGNEYLQTGNHYFSFSLTSHKPGKENGFKQGRQPNEKLITIVDPVQAKSAILSEEISFFSVDSPDISVSAIKKAEDDNNVILRLYETGRGETNVNLNSWFKISGAEITDMLEYNGKSTTFSSKSISLKVGSHSIETLKLSIK
;
A
#
# COMPACT_ATOMS: atom_id res chain seq x y z
N MET A 1 53.82 35.40 4.35
CA MET A 1 54.61 34.57 5.27
C MET A 1 53.70 33.96 6.33
N LYS A 2 53.78 32.61 6.47
CA LYS A 2 53.24 31.81 7.59
C LYS A 2 51.67 31.77 7.66
N LYS A 3 50.92 30.63 7.57
CA LYS A 3 51.29 29.21 7.68
C LYS A 3 50.18 28.40 7.05
N PHE A 4 50.50 27.56 6.10
CA PHE A 4 49.77 26.35 5.80
C PHE A 4 50.16 25.33 6.85
N SER A 5 49.22 24.80 7.58
CA SER A 5 49.27 23.50 8.23
C SER A 5 48.08 23.38 9.19
N CYS A 6 47.08 22.70 8.76
CA CYS A 6 46.12 21.91 9.55
C CYS A 6 44.92 21.57 8.64
N LEU A 7 45.15 20.70 7.72
CA LEU A 7 44.06 20.09 6.97
C LEU A 7 44.48 18.64 6.64
N PHE A 8 44.60 17.81 7.64
CA PHE A 8 44.74 16.35 7.47
C PHE A 8 44.58 15.65 8.84
N LEU A 9 43.46 15.82 9.48
CA LEU A 9 43.07 14.96 10.62
C LEU A 9 41.58 15.13 11.01
N VAL A 10 40.65 15.05 10.08
CA VAL A 10 39.20 14.94 10.40
C VAL A 10 38.51 14.11 9.31
N LEU A 11 39.12 13.03 8.91
CA LEU A 11 38.49 12.12 7.94
C LEU A 11 38.52 10.67 8.42
N LEU A 12 38.39 10.46 9.74
CA LEU A 12 38.39 9.12 10.34
C LEU A 12 37.48 9.00 11.56
N LEU A 13 36.40 9.80 11.64
CA LEU A 13 35.44 9.67 12.75
C LEU A 13 34.01 10.03 12.32
N CYS A 14 33.53 9.50 11.21
CA CYS A 14 32.09 9.47 10.90
C CYS A 14 31.77 8.19 10.13
N PHE A 15 32.08 7.04 10.70
CA PHE A 15 31.24 5.87 10.53
C PHE A 15 30.36 5.84 11.77
N PRO A 16 29.08 6.26 11.67
CA PRO A 16 28.17 5.97 12.74
C PRO A 16 27.98 4.46 12.74
N VAL A 17 28.29 3.95 13.83
CA VAL A 17 27.88 2.73 14.48
C VAL A 17 26.54 2.21 13.95
N PHE A 18 26.53 1.49 12.82
CA PHE A 18 25.72 0.31 12.73
C PHE A 18 26.41 -0.74 13.62
N SER A 19 26.41 -0.51 14.92
CA SER A 19 26.65 -1.59 15.84
C SER A 19 25.38 -2.43 15.87
N GLN A 20 25.23 -3.37 14.89
CA GLN A 20 24.85 -4.66 15.42
C GLN A 20 25.64 -4.79 16.70
N GLN A 21 24.99 -5.00 17.83
CA GLN A 21 25.63 -5.69 18.92
C GLN A 21 26.04 -7.06 18.35
N ALA A 22 27.17 -7.11 17.63
CA ALA A 22 28.04 -8.22 17.82
C ALA A 22 28.25 -8.22 19.34
N GLU A 23 27.50 -9.08 20.06
CA GLU A 23 27.92 -9.45 21.40
C GLU A 23 29.42 -9.62 21.31
N ASN A 24 30.17 -8.87 22.12
CA ASN A 24 31.60 -8.92 22.14
C ASN A 24 32.04 -10.38 22.27
N ILE A 25 32.23 -11.04 21.12
CA ILE A 25 32.83 -12.35 21.07
C ILE A 25 34.31 -12.08 21.37
N SER A 26 34.63 -12.18 22.63
CA SER A 26 36.02 -12.09 23.14
C SER A 26 36.81 -13.18 22.47
N GLY A 27 37.61 -12.86 21.44
CA GLY A 27 38.39 -13.88 20.76
C GLY A 27 39.23 -13.44 19.58
N SER A 28 39.77 -12.19 19.58
CA SER A 28 40.68 -11.77 18.50
C SER A 28 41.99 -12.60 18.42
N ASN A 29 42.32 -13.39 19.45
CA ASN A 29 43.51 -14.26 19.46
C ASN A 29 43.25 -15.66 18.91
N ASP A 30 42.01 -16.13 18.85
CA ASP A 30 41.70 -17.51 18.42
C ASP A 30 41.79 -17.70 16.89
N LEU A 31 41.61 -16.63 16.10
CA LEU A 31 41.68 -16.68 14.63
C LEU A 31 43.13 -16.74 14.08
N GLN A 32 44.16 -16.53 14.91
CA GLN A 32 45.57 -16.54 14.49
C GLN A 32 46.15 -17.95 14.38
N LYS A 33 45.53 -18.98 15.00
CA LYS A 33 45.98 -20.40 14.90
C LYS A 33 44.98 -21.21 14.06
N PHE A 34 45.47 -21.89 13.06
CA PHE A 34 44.64 -22.80 12.28
C PHE A 34 44.94 -24.28 12.62
N PRO A 35 43.97 -25.12 12.90
CA PRO A 35 42.54 -24.75 13.02
C PRO A 35 42.27 -23.91 14.27
N SER A 36 41.32 -22.97 14.14
CA SER A 36 40.88 -22.19 15.29
C SER A 36 40.17 -23.09 16.31
N GLN A 37 40.04 -22.62 17.56
CA GLN A 37 39.30 -23.30 18.61
C GLN A 37 37.85 -23.59 18.20
N SER A 38 37.22 -22.65 17.49
CA SER A 38 35.84 -22.81 16.98
C SER A 38 35.68 -23.98 16.00
N ILE A 39 36.69 -24.26 15.16
CA ILE A 39 36.68 -25.43 14.25
C ILE A 39 36.75 -26.73 15.05
N ILE A 40 37.58 -26.77 16.08
CA ILE A 40 37.72 -27.95 16.95
C ILE A 40 36.43 -28.19 17.71
N GLU A 41 35.84 -27.17 18.29
CA GLU A 41 34.57 -27.23 19.00
C GLU A 41 33.40 -27.66 18.08
N LEU A 42 33.35 -27.12 16.86
CA LEU A 42 32.34 -27.54 15.85
C LEU A 42 32.50 -29.01 15.52
N SER A 43 33.71 -29.52 15.35
CA SER A 43 34.01 -30.95 15.14
C SER A 43 33.63 -31.84 16.34
N GLY A 44 33.65 -31.32 17.55
CA GLY A 44 33.21 -32.00 18.78
C GLY A 44 31.70 -31.91 19.01
N SER A 45 31.00 -31.07 18.31
CA SER A 45 29.57 -30.77 18.51
C SER A 45 28.63 -31.76 17.83
N ALA A 46 27.35 -31.67 18.16
CA ALA A 46 26.29 -32.42 17.46
C ALA A 46 26.17 -32.00 15.97
N LEU A 47 26.67 -30.84 15.61
CA LEU A 47 26.62 -30.30 14.25
C LEU A 47 27.59 -30.97 13.27
N LYS A 48 28.59 -31.67 13.74
CA LYS A 48 29.68 -32.21 12.92
C LYS A 48 29.26 -33.05 11.71
N ASN A 49 28.12 -33.73 11.80
CA ASN A 49 27.53 -34.54 10.72
C ASN A 49 26.41 -33.82 9.96
N GLY A 50 26.23 -32.51 10.20
CA GLY A 50 25.20 -31.70 9.57
C GLY A 50 25.65 -31.12 8.23
N GLU A 51 24.89 -30.12 7.80
CA GLU A 51 25.15 -29.35 6.58
C GLU A 51 25.12 -27.83 6.89
N ILE A 52 26.02 -27.10 6.27
CA ILE A 52 25.99 -25.65 6.18
C ILE A 52 25.42 -25.31 4.80
N LEU A 53 24.27 -24.67 4.76
CA LEU A 53 23.61 -24.27 3.53
C LEU A 53 23.85 -22.78 3.29
N LEU A 54 24.62 -22.46 2.26
CA LEU A 54 24.88 -21.07 1.86
C LEU A 54 23.84 -20.67 0.80
N MET A 55 23.05 -19.67 1.12
CA MET A 55 22.17 -19.00 0.17
C MET A 55 22.90 -17.77 -0.37
N ASN A 56 23.18 -17.73 -1.65
CA ASN A 56 23.90 -16.65 -2.30
C ASN A 56 22.89 -15.71 -2.94
N SER A 57 22.81 -14.50 -2.48
CA SER A 57 21.93 -13.45 -2.96
C SER A 57 22.61 -12.10 -2.87
N SER A 58 21.98 -11.03 -3.29
CA SER A 58 22.40 -9.66 -3.07
C SER A 58 21.17 -8.78 -3.02
N HIS A 59 21.05 -7.96 -1.97
CA HIS A 59 19.93 -7.02 -1.89
C HIS A 59 20.10 -5.91 -2.93
N GLN A 60 19.03 -5.63 -3.65
CA GLN A 60 19.06 -4.74 -4.82
C GLN A 60 17.90 -3.75 -4.76
N ASP A 61 18.15 -2.60 -4.16
CA ASP A 61 17.23 -1.48 -4.30
C ASP A 61 17.09 -1.04 -5.74
N LEU A 62 15.92 -0.56 -6.10
CA LEU A 62 15.68 0.01 -7.43
C LEU A 62 16.58 1.24 -7.65
N ALA A 63 16.69 2.12 -6.66
CA ALA A 63 17.41 3.39 -6.79
C ALA A 63 17.83 4.02 -5.45
N TRP A 64 18.07 3.25 -4.39
CA TRP A 64 18.51 3.79 -3.09
C TRP A 64 19.97 4.24 -3.08
N MET A 65 20.87 3.38 -3.53
CA MET A 65 22.33 3.60 -3.42
C MET A 65 22.87 4.64 -4.40
N ASP A 66 22.16 4.92 -5.50
CA ASP A 66 22.54 5.93 -6.50
C ASP A 66 21.34 6.33 -7.36
N PHE A 67 21.56 7.16 -8.39
CA PHE A 67 20.55 7.46 -9.40
C PHE A 67 20.04 6.17 -10.09
N LEU A 68 18.76 6.15 -10.46
CA LEU A 68 18.10 4.99 -11.04
C LEU A 68 18.88 4.37 -12.23
N GLU A 69 19.32 5.19 -13.18
CA GLU A 69 20.05 4.72 -14.36
C GLU A 69 21.37 4.03 -13.98
N LYS A 70 22.05 4.54 -12.94
CA LYS A 70 23.29 3.94 -12.46
C LYS A 70 23.01 2.63 -11.75
N CYS A 71 21.99 2.56 -10.90
CA CYS A 71 21.57 1.31 -10.26
C CYS A 71 21.19 0.23 -11.28
N ILE A 72 20.51 0.60 -12.37
CA ILE A 72 20.21 -0.32 -13.48
C ILE A 72 21.48 -0.90 -14.12
N ILE A 73 22.49 -0.04 -14.36
CA ILE A 73 23.78 -0.48 -14.94
C ILE A 73 24.55 -1.36 -13.94
N GLU A 74 24.51 -1.03 -12.66
CA GLU A 74 25.19 -1.80 -11.61
C GLU A 74 24.54 -3.17 -11.41
N ARG A 75 23.21 -3.28 -11.40
CA ARG A 75 22.49 -4.56 -11.41
C ARG A 75 22.90 -5.44 -12.60
N ASP A 76 23.16 -4.85 -13.76
CA ASP A 76 23.66 -5.58 -14.91
C ASP A 76 25.11 -6.02 -14.71
N THR A 77 26.02 -5.04 -14.52
CA THR A 77 27.47 -5.24 -14.63
C THR A 77 28.11 -5.85 -13.38
N MET A 78 27.55 -5.59 -12.22
CA MET A 78 28.07 -6.09 -10.94
C MET A 78 27.33 -7.35 -10.47
N LEU A 79 26.07 -7.55 -10.85
CA LEU A 79 25.28 -8.66 -10.38
C LEU A 79 24.94 -9.66 -11.49
N MET A 80 24.05 -9.33 -12.42
CA MET A 80 23.48 -10.30 -13.37
C MET A 80 24.52 -10.89 -14.32
N THR A 81 25.36 -10.09 -14.94
CA THR A 81 26.44 -10.59 -15.82
C THR A 81 27.45 -11.45 -15.08
N PRO A 82 27.99 -11.06 -13.88
CA PRO A 82 28.90 -11.90 -13.13
C PRO A 82 28.28 -13.20 -12.62
N LEU A 83 27.02 -13.19 -12.13
CA LEU A 83 26.37 -14.39 -11.65
C LEU A 83 26.17 -15.43 -12.75
N LEU A 84 25.72 -15.00 -13.95
CA LEU A 84 25.57 -15.91 -15.08
C LEU A 84 26.90 -16.50 -15.53
N LYS A 85 27.96 -15.70 -15.48
CA LYS A 85 29.34 -16.15 -15.78
C LYS A 85 29.83 -17.18 -14.74
N ALA A 86 29.55 -16.94 -13.44
CA ALA A 86 29.91 -17.89 -12.37
C ALA A 86 29.12 -19.19 -12.52
N ALA A 87 27.80 -19.09 -12.66
CA ALA A 87 26.92 -20.24 -12.84
C ALA A 87 27.21 -21.07 -14.12
N SER A 88 27.77 -20.44 -15.17
CA SER A 88 28.19 -21.18 -16.37
C SER A 88 29.48 -21.97 -16.18
N LYS A 89 30.35 -21.56 -15.26
CA LYS A 89 31.64 -22.20 -14.98
C LYS A 89 31.53 -23.30 -13.92
N ASP A 90 30.66 -23.10 -12.94
CA ASP A 90 30.46 -24.02 -11.81
C ASP A 90 29.03 -24.54 -11.80
N PRO A 91 28.80 -25.83 -12.13
CA PRO A 91 27.47 -26.46 -12.04
C PRO A 91 26.90 -26.47 -10.61
N GLY A 92 27.78 -26.35 -9.60
CA GLY A 92 27.41 -26.25 -8.18
C GLY A 92 26.95 -24.86 -7.76
N TYR A 93 27.16 -23.83 -8.59
CA TYR A 93 26.80 -22.45 -8.28
C TYR A 93 25.29 -22.29 -8.12
N ARG A 94 24.88 -21.59 -7.08
CA ARG A 94 23.47 -21.27 -6.77
C ARG A 94 23.36 -19.80 -6.46
N PHE A 95 22.25 -19.18 -6.92
CA PHE A 95 21.96 -17.76 -6.64
C PHE A 95 20.45 -17.49 -6.62
N ASP A 96 20.03 -16.63 -5.72
CA ASP A 96 18.65 -16.15 -5.60
C ASP A 96 18.56 -14.69 -6.08
N ILE A 97 17.69 -14.42 -7.05
CA ILE A 97 17.38 -13.09 -7.57
C ILE A 97 16.12 -12.62 -6.85
N GLU A 98 16.15 -11.45 -6.22
CA GLU A 98 15.09 -11.03 -5.29
C GLU A 98 13.74 -10.73 -5.96
N ASP A 99 13.75 -10.16 -7.19
CA ASP A 99 12.54 -9.77 -7.89
C ASP A 99 12.60 -10.04 -9.40
N VAL A 100 11.45 -9.87 -10.06
CA VAL A 100 11.33 -10.15 -11.48
C VAL A 100 11.77 -8.97 -12.34
N LEU A 101 11.73 -7.75 -11.82
CA LEU A 101 12.14 -6.56 -12.58
C LEU A 101 13.61 -6.66 -12.98
N MET A 102 14.50 -7.13 -12.09
CA MET A 102 15.91 -7.35 -12.41
C MET A 102 16.08 -8.24 -13.63
N ILE A 103 15.32 -9.33 -13.71
CA ILE A 103 15.36 -10.24 -14.86
C ILE A 103 14.81 -9.56 -16.11
N LYS A 104 13.70 -8.82 -16.01
CA LYS A 104 13.11 -8.08 -17.14
C LYS A 104 14.06 -7.02 -17.66
N GLU A 105 14.67 -6.23 -16.80
CA GLU A 105 15.66 -5.22 -17.17
C GLU A 105 16.87 -5.85 -17.88
N TYR A 106 17.38 -6.94 -17.33
CA TYR A 106 18.54 -7.63 -17.90
C TYR A 106 18.24 -8.23 -19.26
N ILE A 107 17.17 -9.00 -19.40
CA ILE A 107 16.74 -9.59 -20.70
C ILE A 107 16.42 -8.49 -21.72
N GLY A 108 15.89 -7.36 -21.30
CA GLY A 108 15.64 -6.21 -22.18
C GLY A 108 16.91 -5.67 -22.84
N ARG A 109 18.05 -5.70 -22.12
CA ARG A 109 19.36 -5.30 -22.62
C ARG A 109 20.14 -6.47 -23.27
N HIS A 110 19.92 -7.69 -22.81
CA HIS A 110 20.60 -8.92 -23.21
C HIS A 110 19.59 -10.01 -23.61
N PRO A 111 18.89 -9.86 -24.75
CA PRO A 111 17.86 -10.82 -25.17
C PRO A 111 18.36 -12.25 -25.33
N GLU A 112 19.64 -12.42 -25.67
CA GLU A 112 20.33 -13.72 -25.80
C GLU A 112 20.43 -14.47 -24.47
N ALA A 113 20.41 -13.77 -23.34
CA ALA A 113 20.51 -14.38 -22.01
C ALA A 113 19.21 -15.07 -21.56
N LYS A 114 18.09 -14.79 -22.24
CA LYS A 114 16.77 -15.32 -21.85
C LYS A 114 16.75 -16.85 -21.73
N SER A 115 17.29 -17.54 -22.72
CA SER A 115 17.34 -19.02 -22.76
C SER A 115 18.25 -19.58 -21.67
N VAL A 116 19.38 -18.90 -21.40
CA VAL A 116 20.33 -19.30 -20.35
C VAL A 116 19.68 -19.17 -18.96
N ILE A 117 19.06 -18.03 -18.68
CA ILE A 117 18.34 -17.78 -17.42
C ILE A 117 17.20 -18.79 -17.25
N SER A 118 16.37 -19.02 -18.27
CA SER A 118 15.30 -20.03 -18.23
C SER A 118 15.83 -21.42 -17.92
N GLY A 119 16.96 -21.83 -18.53
CA GLY A 119 17.60 -23.12 -18.26
C GLY A 119 18.09 -23.22 -16.81
N MET A 120 18.76 -22.18 -16.31
CA MET A 120 19.30 -22.17 -14.94
C MET A 120 18.20 -22.17 -13.87
N LEU A 121 17.09 -21.46 -14.11
CA LEU A 121 15.89 -21.49 -13.25
C LEU A 121 15.30 -22.91 -13.21
N ARG A 122 15.09 -23.54 -14.35
CA ARG A 122 14.56 -24.88 -14.43
C ARG A 122 15.47 -25.92 -13.77
N ASP A 123 16.79 -25.78 -13.90
CA ASP A 123 17.77 -26.70 -13.32
C ASP A 123 18.01 -26.44 -11.81
N GLY A 124 17.33 -25.44 -11.21
CA GLY A 124 17.45 -25.08 -9.79
C GLY A 124 18.79 -24.43 -9.42
N ARG A 125 19.57 -23.95 -10.42
CA ARG A 125 20.80 -23.19 -10.19
C ARG A 125 20.54 -21.74 -9.87
N LEU A 126 19.46 -21.20 -10.40
CA LEU A 126 18.90 -19.92 -10.03
C LEU A 126 17.51 -20.09 -9.44
N SER A 127 17.13 -19.19 -8.58
CA SER A 127 15.73 -18.92 -8.25
C SER A 127 15.46 -17.43 -8.39
N CYS A 128 14.18 -17.05 -8.41
CA CYS A 128 13.81 -15.63 -8.36
C CYS A 128 12.58 -15.41 -7.48
N GLY A 129 12.43 -14.18 -7.01
CA GLY A 129 11.23 -13.74 -6.30
C GLY A 129 9.98 -13.87 -7.16
N SER A 130 8.83 -14.02 -6.51
CA SER A 130 7.53 -14.18 -7.14
C SER A 130 6.85 -12.84 -7.48
N THR A 131 7.39 -11.73 -7.00
CA THR A 131 6.84 -10.40 -7.22
C THR A 131 7.61 -9.62 -8.28
N TYR A 132 6.93 -8.62 -8.86
CA TYR A 132 7.56 -7.71 -9.82
C TYR A 132 8.64 -6.87 -9.16
N GLN A 133 8.35 -6.35 -7.95
CA GLN A 133 9.20 -5.53 -7.11
C GLN A 133 9.04 -5.89 -5.63
N MET A 134 9.74 -5.18 -4.74
CA MET A 134 9.70 -5.28 -3.29
C MET A 134 8.96 -4.05 -2.70
N PRO A 135 7.61 -4.07 -2.61
CA PRO A 135 6.84 -2.90 -2.21
C PRO A 135 6.84 -2.67 -0.70
N TYR A 136 6.60 -1.43 -0.28
CA TYR A 136 6.01 -1.15 1.03
C TYR A 136 4.56 -1.62 1.02
N GLU A 137 4.26 -2.75 1.64
CA GLU A 137 2.96 -3.42 1.52
C GLU A 137 1.79 -2.54 1.95
N GLU A 138 1.93 -1.75 3.00
CA GLU A 138 0.92 -0.84 3.54
C GLU A 138 0.72 0.44 2.71
N MET A 139 1.59 0.69 1.72
CA MET A 139 1.46 1.86 0.83
C MET A 139 0.75 1.55 -0.49
N TYR A 140 0.37 0.30 -0.72
CA TYR A 140 -0.34 -0.15 -1.90
C TYR A 140 -1.70 -0.74 -1.53
N SER A 141 -2.68 -0.63 -2.43
CA SER A 141 -3.94 -1.34 -2.27
C SER A 141 -3.78 -2.84 -2.43
N GLY A 142 -4.74 -3.61 -1.95
CA GLY A 142 -4.73 -5.06 -2.11
C GLY A 142 -4.62 -5.51 -3.57
N GLU A 143 -5.30 -4.82 -4.52
CA GLU A 143 -5.17 -5.14 -5.95
C GLU A 143 -3.79 -4.80 -6.51
N SER A 144 -3.14 -3.73 -6.06
CA SER A 144 -1.77 -3.43 -6.43
C SER A 144 -0.80 -4.50 -5.94
N LEU A 145 -0.99 -5.03 -4.72
CA LEU A 145 -0.20 -6.16 -4.21
C LEU A 145 -0.43 -7.42 -5.03
N VAL A 146 -1.66 -7.71 -5.43
CA VAL A 146 -1.95 -8.83 -6.34
C VAL A 146 -1.25 -8.66 -7.68
N ARG A 147 -1.20 -7.43 -8.23
CA ARG A 147 -0.48 -7.14 -9.50
C ARG A 147 1.01 -7.40 -9.41
N GLN A 148 1.62 -7.29 -8.24
CA GLN A 148 3.02 -7.70 -8.04
C GLN A 148 3.25 -9.15 -8.51
N PHE A 149 2.32 -10.07 -8.19
CA PHE A 149 2.41 -11.47 -8.60
C PHE A 149 2.00 -11.71 -10.06
N TYR A 150 1.09 -10.90 -10.63
CA TYR A 150 0.77 -10.98 -12.07
C TYR A 150 1.97 -10.61 -12.93
N LEU A 151 2.62 -9.48 -12.62
CA LEU A 151 3.80 -9.02 -13.34
C LEU A 151 5.09 -9.73 -12.87
N GLY A 152 5.03 -10.43 -11.74
CA GLY A 152 6.05 -11.31 -11.21
C GLY A 152 5.87 -12.76 -11.67
N ALA A 153 5.38 -13.63 -10.77
CA ALA A 153 5.31 -15.08 -10.96
C ALA A 153 4.59 -15.52 -12.25
N ARG A 154 3.47 -14.86 -12.57
CA ARG A 154 2.74 -15.18 -13.80
C ARG A 154 3.53 -14.80 -15.05
N TRP A 155 4.19 -13.64 -15.04
CA TRP A 155 5.06 -13.21 -16.14
C TRP A 155 6.23 -14.18 -16.33
N VAL A 156 6.90 -14.62 -15.25
CA VAL A 156 7.99 -15.61 -15.28
C VAL A 156 7.50 -16.91 -15.90
N LYS A 157 6.39 -17.45 -15.42
CA LYS A 157 5.81 -18.70 -15.96
C LYS A 157 5.55 -18.61 -17.47
N LYS A 158 5.03 -17.46 -17.93
CA LYS A 158 4.71 -17.25 -19.35
C LYS A 158 5.96 -17.05 -20.21
N ASN A 159 7.02 -16.46 -19.70
CA ASN A 159 8.16 -15.99 -20.47
C ASN A 159 9.44 -16.80 -20.28
N LEU A 160 9.59 -17.57 -19.19
CA LEU A 160 10.79 -18.30 -18.82
C LEU A 160 10.50 -19.81 -18.69
N ASP A 161 10.13 -20.41 -19.82
CA ASP A 161 9.94 -21.86 -20.03
C ASP A 161 9.08 -22.57 -18.96
N GLY A 162 8.06 -21.87 -18.44
CA GLY A 162 7.11 -22.44 -17.48
C GLY A 162 7.62 -22.51 -16.04
N TYR A 163 8.81 -21.99 -15.74
CA TYR A 163 9.27 -21.89 -14.36
C TYR A 163 8.30 -21.03 -13.53
N PHE A 164 7.95 -21.48 -12.33
CA PHE A 164 7.07 -20.77 -11.42
C PHE A 164 7.81 -20.49 -10.11
N PRO A 165 8.12 -19.21 -9.79
CA PRO A 165 8.76 -18.85 -8.54
C PRO A 165 7.80 -19.03 -7.36
N ASP A 166 8.24 -19.69 -6.31
CA ASP A 166 7.42 -20.02 -5.14
C ASP A 166 7.81 -19.25 -3.86
N SER A 167 8.66 -18.25 -4.01
CA SER A 167 9.21 -17.50 -2.89
C SER A 167 9.06 -15.99 -3.11
N TYR A 168 8.57 -15.28 -2.12
CA TYR A 168 8.52 -13.82 -2.10
C TYR A 168 9.70 -13.29 -1.28
N TRP A 169 10.47 -12.41 -1.89
CA TRP A 169 11.57 -11.71 -1.26
C TRP A 169 11.15 -10.28 -0.96
N ASN A 170 11.24 -9.89 0.28
CA ASN A 170 11.07 -8.49 0.71
C ASN A 170 11.86 -8.27 2.00
N PRO A 171 13.20 -8.36 1.91
CA PRO A 171 14.07 -8.41 3.08
C PRO A 171 14.15 -7.08 3.83
N ASP A 172 14.15 -5.96 3.13
CA ASP A 172 14.46 -4.69 3.77
C ASP A 172 13.25 -3.90 4.29
N VAL A 173 12.05 -4.29 3.96
CA VAL A 173 10.82 -3.59 4.38
C VAL A 173 10.40 -4.03 5.78
N PRO A 174 10.24 -3.10 6.76
CA PRO A 174 9.88 -3.47 8.13
C PRO A 174 8.38 -3.78 8.32
N GLY A 175 7.49 -3.22 7.51
CA GLY A 175 6.05 -3.44 7.58
C GLY A 175 5.59 -4.69 6.83
N ARG A 176 4.45 -5.28 7.26
CA ARG A 176 3.82 -6.41 6.57
C ARG A 176 2.32 -6.35 6.76
N THR A 177 1.58 -6.36 5.66
CA THR A 177 0.12 -6.40 5.80
C THR A 177 -0.38 -7.80 6.18
N MET A 178 -1.37 -7.83 7.06
CA MET A 178 -1.96 -9.07 7.58
C MET A 178 -2.51 -9.99 6.49
N GLN A 179 -2.86 -9.46 5.32
CA GLN A 179 -3.40 -10.24 4.21
C GLN A 179 -2.34 -10.80 3.25
N MET A 180 -1.06 -10.45 3.43
CA MET A 180 -0.02 -10.85 2.49
C MET A 180 0.18 -12.36 2.44
N ALA A 181 0.10 -13.05 3.56
CA ALA A 181 0.22 -14.51 3.57
C ALA A 181 -0.89 -15.19 2.74
N GLN A 182 -2.13 -14.67 2.79
CA GLN A 182 -3.22 -15.14 1.94
C GLN A 182 -2.98 -14.82 0.46
N ILE A 183 -2.56 -13.59 0.14
CA ILE A 183 -2.23 -13.18 -1.23
C ILE A 183 -1.15 -14.11 -1.80
N MET A 184 -0.08 -14.37 -1.05
CA MET A 184 0.98 -15.30 -1.43
C MET A 184 0.45 -16.73 -1.65
N ALA A 185 -0.21 -17.29 -0.66
CA ALA A 185 -0.71 -18.66 -0.72
C ALA A 185 -1.67 -18.87 -1.88
N LYS A 186 -2.62 -17.94 -2.09
CA LYS A 186 -3.56 -17.95 -3.21
C LYS A 186 -2.93 -17.58 -4.56
N SER A 187 -1.70 -17.07 -4.57
CA SER A 187 -0.88 -16.85 -5.77
C SER A 187 0.10 -18.01 -6.03
N GLY A 188 0.08 -19.07 -5.23
CA GLY A 188 0.97 -20.22 -5.37
C GLY A 188 2.37 -20.03 -4.76
N THR A 189 2.62 -18.89 -4.11
CA THR A 189 3.87 -18.59 -3.40
C THR A 189 3.82 -19.20 -2.00
N LYS A 190 4.86 -19.96 -1.63
CA LYS A 190 4.88 -20.77 -0.41
C LYS A 190 5.79 -20.22 0.67
N ASN A 191 6.84 -19.49 0.26
CA ASN A 191 7.90 -19.03 1.13
C ASN A 191 8.01 -17.51 1.12
N LEU A 192 8.29 -16.93 2.28
CA LEU A 192 8.62 -15.54 2.47
C LEU A 192 10.04 -15.41 3.00
N PHE A 193 10.88 -14.68 2.29
CA PHE A 193 12.13 -14.17 2.84
C PHE A 193 11.88 -12.75 3.35
N MET A 194 12.08 -12.55 4.63
CA MET A 194 11.94 -11.25 5.30
C MET A 194 13.09 -10.99 6.24
N SER A 195 13.33 -9.75 6.59
CA SER A 195 14.18 -9.37 7.70
C SER A 195 13.46 -8.43 8.67
N ARG A 196 14.20 -7.68 9.47
CA ARG A 196 13.60 -6.75 10.45
C ARG A 196 12.65 -7.47 11.43
N HIS A 197 12.89 -8.77 11.66
CA HIS A 197 12.16 -9.64 12.55
C HIS A 197 13.14 -10.55 13.28
N GLU A 198 12.76 -11.14 14.41
CA GLU A 198 13.61 -12.11 15.10
C GLU A 198 14.08 -13.22 14.15
N LYS A 199 15.32 -13.66 14.35
CA LYS A 199 15.91 -14.76 13.58
C LYS A 199 15.14 -16.05 13.77
N GLY A 200 14.77 -16.70 12.67
CA GLY A 200 14.07 -17.98 12.74
C GLY A 200 13.28 -18.35 11.49
N VAL A 201 12.58 -19.47 11.60
CA VAL A 201 11.61 -19.95 10.61
C VAL A 201 10.23 -19.98 11.27
N TYR A 202 9.23 -19.51 10.55
CA TYR A 202 7.88 -19.24 11.06
C TYR A 202 6.82 -19.78 10.11
N LYS A 203 5.63 -20.03 10.65
CA LYS A 203 4.38 -20.09 9.88
C LYS A 203 3.68 -18.73 10.03
N TRP A 204 3.63 -17.95 8.96
CA TRP A 204 2.92 -16.68 8.94
C TRP A 204 1.50 -16.89 8.44
N TYR A 205 0.52 -16.56 9.27
CA TYR A 205 -0.90 -16.73 8.99
C TYR A 205 -1.56 -15.40 8.65
N SER A 206 -2.44 -15.44 7.66
CA SER A 206 -3.47 -14.41 7.47
C SER A 206 -4.74 -14.74 8.27
N PRO A 207 -5.62 -13.77 8.52
CA PRO A 207 -6.83 -13.98 9.31
C PRO A 207 -7.79 -15.04 8.77
N ASP A 208 -7.75 -15.36 7.48
CA ASP A 208 -8.56 -16.44 6.87
C ASP A 208 -8.02 -17.86 7.18
N GLY A 209 -6.89 -17.97 7.87
CA GLY A 209 -6.20 -19.22 8.16
C GLY A 209 -5.21 -19.68 7.07
N SER A 210 -5.11 -18.98 5.95
CA SER A 210 -4.03 -19.20 4.98
C SER A 210 -2.68 -18.89 5.60
N PHE A 211 -1.64 -19.64 5.26
CA PHE A 211 -0.29 -19.38 5.77
C PHE A 211 0.78 -19.65 4.73
N VAL A 212 1.93 -19.04 4.95
CA VAL A 212 3.18 -19.32 4.25
C VAL A 212 4.30 -19.59 5.24
N TYR A 213 5.37 -20.21 4.77
CA TYR A 213 6.59 -20.38 5.56
C TYR A 213 7.44 -19.12 5.41
N ALA A 214 7.84 -18.53 6.52
CA ALA A 214 8.69 -17.34 6.52
C ALA A 214 10.05 -17.65 7.15
N TYR A 215 11.11 -17.11 6.58
CA TYR A 215 12.45 -17.12 7.14
C TYR A 215 12.95 -15.71 7.37
N SER A 216 13.48 -15.47 8.55
CA SER A 216 14.18 -14.22 8.89
C SER A 216 15.59 -14.52 9.38
N PRO A 217 16.63 -13.92 8.75
CA PRO A 217 18.00 -13.93 9.29
C PRO A 217 18.20 -12.89 10.42
N GLY A 218 17.17 -12.14 10.79
CA GLY A 218 17.25 -10.94 11.64
C GLY A 218 17.40 -9.69 10.76
N HIS A 219 18.61 -9.40 10.36
CA HIS A 219 18.91 -8.42 9.32
C HIS A 219 19.28 -9.13 8.02
N TYR A 220 18.91 -8.61 6.86
CA TYR A 220 19.23 -9.24 5.57
C TYR A 220 20.71 -9.14 5.22
N ALA A 221 21.35 -8.04 5.59
CA ALA A 221 22.77 -7.80 5.38
C ALA A 221 23.60 -8.40 6.52
N GLU A 222 23.68 -9.71 6.60
CA GLU A 222 24.73 -10.30 7.44
C GLU A 222 26.08 -10.17 6.75
N ASP A 223 27.08 -9.65 7.48
CA ASP A 223 28.43 -9.49 6.96
C ASP A 223 29.05 -10.84 6.56
N PHE A 224 29.06 -11.13 5.28
CA PHE A 224 29.75 -12.29 4.69
C PHE A 224 31.09 -11.92 4.06
N THR A 225 31.60 -10.74 4.29
CA THR A 225 32.91 -10.35 3.80
C THR A 225 34.00 -11.31 4.31
N PHE A 226 33.78 -11.94 5.48
CA PHE A 226 34.66 -12.95 6.01
C PHE A 226 34.80 -14.19 5.11
N LEU A 227 33.77 -14.56 4.32
CA LEU A 227 33.87 -15.70 3.38
C LEU A 227 34.83 -15.44 2.22
N SER A 228 35.13 -14.18 1.93
CA SER A 228 36.14 -13.78 0.94
C SER A 228 37.54 -13.67 1.49
N LYS A 229 37.75 -13.90 2.80
CA LYS A 229 39.05 -13.91 3.45
C LYS A 229 39.83 -15.19 3.13
N PRO A 230 41.16 -15.22 3.39
CA PRO A 230 41.91 -16.46 3.29
C PRO A 230 41.28 -17.60 4.10
N PHE A 231 41.38 -18.81 3.59
CA PHE A 231 40.68 -19.98 4.14
C PHE A 231 40.79 -20.13 5.67
N PRO A 232 41.96 -20.00 6.32
CA PRO A 232 42.05 -20.16 7.77
C PRO A 232 41.14 -19.19 8.55
N GLU A 233 41.15 -17.94 8.14
CA GLU A 233 40.32 -16.89 8.77
C GLU A 233 38.81 -17.10 8.46
N ALA A 234 38.47 -17.32 7.20
CA ALA A 234 37.13 -17.58 6.78
C ALA A 234 36.53 -18.83 7.49
N ALA A 235 37.28 -19.90 7.54
CA ALA A 235 36.87 -21.16 8.18
C ALA A 235 36.66 -20.99 9.70
N GLY A 236 37.51 -20.27 10.38
CA GLY A 236 37.39 -20.00 11.81
C GLY A 236 36.14 -19.20 12.14
N THR A 237 35.91 -18.13 11.40
CA THR A 237 34.70 -17.28 11.55
C THR A 237 33.45 -18.04 11.20
N LEU A 238 33.47 -18.82 10.13
CA LEU A 238 32.32 -19.65 9.73
C LEU A 238 31.98 -20.68 10.83
N ALA A 239 32.96 -21.36 11.39
CA ALA A 239 32.72 -22.31 12.47
C ALA A 239 32.08 -21.66 13.71
N GLN A 240 32.57 -20.49 14.08
CA GLN A 240 32.04 -19.72 15.20
C GLN A 240 30.56 -19.27 14.94
N LYS A 241 30.28 -18.67 13.80
CA LYS A 241 28.95 -18.26 13.39
C LYS A 241 28.00 -19.47 13.27
N ALA A 242 28.46 -20.59 12.72
CA ALA A 242 27.70 -21.81 12.59
C ALA A 242 27.17 -22.33 13.93
N MET A 243 28.04 -22.35 14.95
CA MET A 243 27.63 -22.80 16.29
C MET A 243 26.66 -21.81 16.96
N TYR A 244 26.84 -20.51 16.75
CA TYR A 244 25.94 -19.49 17.27
C TYR A 244 24.54 -19.60 16.64
N TRP A 245 24.45 -19.71 15.33
CA TRP A 245 23.16 -19.77 14.64
C TRP A 245 22.41 -21.08 14.83
N ALA A 246 23.16 -22.19 14.93
CA ALA A 246 22.54 -23.48 15.25
C ALA A 246 21.79 -23.45 16.58
N ARG A 247 22.18 -22.62 17.54
CA ARG A 247 21.45 -22.47 18.80
C ARG A 247 20.02 -21.96 18.60
N GLY A 248 19.79 -21.08 17.64
CA GLY A 248 18.44 -20.60 17.27
C GLY A 248 17.53 -21.67 16.69
N TYR A 249 18.09 -22.77 16.17
CA TYR A 249 17.35 -23.91 15.60
C TYR A 249 17.36 -25.14 16.49
N ASN A 250 18.05 -25.14 17.62
CA ASN A 250 18.20 -26.28 18.53
C ASN A 250 16.92 -26.69 19.27
N SER A 251 15.82 -25.91 19.16
CA SER A 251 14.51 -26.30 19.66
C SER A 251 13.84 -27.37 18.79
N GLN A 252 14.49 -27.82 17.72
CA GLN A 252 13.93 -28.76 16.73
C GLN A 252 14.90 -29.93 16.53
N PRO A 253 14.88 -30.95 17.42
CA PRO A 253 15.88 -32.02 17.44
C PRO A 253 15.85 -32.92 16.19
N ASP A 254 14.77 -32.95 15.43
CA ASP A 254 14.60 -33.80 14.25
C ASP A 254 15.16 -33.18 12.97
N LEU A 255 15.49 -31.90 12.97
CA LEU A 255 16.23 -31.28 11.88
C LEU A 255 17.70 -31.66 12.01
N LYS A 256 18.24 -32.30 10.98
CA LYS A 256 19.70 -32.36 10.83
C LYS A 256 20.22 -30.93 10.92
N PRO A 257 21.32 -30.69 11.62
CA PRO A 257 21.81 -29.33 11.81
C PRO A 257 22.05 -28.66 10.45
N VAL A 258 21.16 -27.74 10.14
CA VAL A 258 21.18 -26.91 8.95
C VAL A 258 21.49 -25.51 9.41
N ILE A 259 22.51 -24.91 8.83
CA ILE A 259 22.93 -23.57 9.16
C ILE A 259 22.74 -22.73 7.90
N PRO A 260 21.70 -21.90 7.86
CA PRO A 260 21.48 -21.01 6.73
C PRO A 260 22.40 -19.80 6.81
N PHE A 261 22.96 -19.45 5.69
CA PHE A 261 23.65 -18.19 5.48
C PHE A 261 23.09 -17.52 4.26
N ILE A 262 22.86 -16.23 4.34
CA ILE A 262 22.54 -15.41 3.19
C ILE A 262 23.63 -14.36 3.01
N SER A 263 24.09 -14.14 1.80
CA SER A 263 24.90 -12.98 1.51
C SER A 263 23.97 -11.81 1.34
N ASP A 264 24.05 -10.64 1.92
CA ASP A 264 25.00 -9.69 1.67
C ASP A 264 24.45 -8.25 1.73
N TRP A 265 25.29 -7.28 1.64
CA TRP A 265 25.01 -5.86 1.57
C TRP A 265 24.27 -5.43 0.33
N ASP A 266 23.68 -4.22 0.41
CA ASP A 266 23.06 -3.52 -0.70
C ASP A 266 24.01 -3.42 -1.88
N MET A 267 23.49 -3.73 -3.08
CA MET A 267 24.21 -3.66 -4.35
C MET A 267 25.53 -4.44 -4.36
N SER A 268 25.61 -5.54 -3.63
CA SER A 268 26.81 -6.39 -3.60
C SER A 268 27.02 -7.13 -4.91
N PRO A 269 28.28 -7.23 -5.38
CA PRO A 269 28.59 -8.08 -6.54
C PRO A 269 28.35 -9.55 -6.24
N ALA A 270 27.91 -10.30 -7.27
CA ALA A 270 27.84 -11.75 -7.18
C ALA A 270 29.20 -12.35 -6.84
N LYS A 271 29.27 -13.24 -5.82
CA LYS A 271 30.52 -13.81 -5.30
C LYS A 271 30.62 -15.30 -5.64
N ASP A 272 31.85 -15.79 -5.79
CA ASP A 272 32.19 -17.19 -6.00
C ASP A 272 32.84 -17.76 -4.74
N TYR A 273 32.16 -18.67 -4.08
CA TYR A 273 32.62 -19.34 -2.86
C TYR A 273 33.17 -20.76 -3.11
N SER A 274 33.35 -21.19 -4.37
CA SER A 274 33.75 -22.54 -4.73
C SER A 274 35.10 -22.99 -4.09
N SER A 275 36.05 -22.07 -4.01
CA SER A 275 37.35 -22.34 -3.38
C SER A 275 37.22 -22.59 -1.87
N LEU A 276 36.46 -21.75 -1.15
CA LEU A 276 36.20 -21.93 0.29
C LEU A 276 35.49 -23.27 0.54
N ILE A 277 34.44 -23.55 -0.22
CA ILE A 277 33.64 -24.76 -0.09
C ILE A 277 34.50 -26.00 -0.33
N SER A 278 35.32 -25.99 -1.38
CA SER A 278 36.21 -27.11 -1.70
C SER A 278 37.22 -27.34 -0.58
N GLN A 279 37.89 -26.30 -0.10
CA GLN A 279 38.88 -26.40 1.00
C GLN A 279 38.24 -26.87 2.30
N TRP A 280 37.08 -26.30 2.69
CA TRP A 280 36.35 -26.74 3.88
C TRP A 280 35.92 -28.21 3.78
N ASN A 281 35.29 -28.59 2.71
CA ASN A 281 34.78 -29.95 2.54
C ASN A 281 35.86 -31.02 2.44
N SER A 282 37.07 -30.62 2.06
CA SER A 282 38.25 -31.54 2.00
C SER A 282 39.05 -31.51 3.30
N PHE A 283 38.79 -30.58 4.20
CA PHE A 283 39.55 -30.48 5.46
C PHE A 283 39.06 -31.54 6.45
N THR A 284 39.95 -32.51 6.78
CA THR A 284 39.64 -33.66 7.64
C THR A 284 40.46 -33.75 8.89
N GLY A 285 41.35 -32.81 9.15
CA GLY A 285 42.19 -32.80 10.34
C GLY A 285 43.48 -32.03 10.19
N TYR A 286 44.29 -32.03 11.24
CA TYR A 286 45.57 -31.30 11.31
C TYR A 286 46.59 -32.05 12.15
N LYS A 287 47.86 -31.67 12.02
CA LYS A 287 48.90 -32.13 12.94
C LYS A 287 49.07 -31.13 14.07
N ASN A 288 48.99 -31.61 15.30
CA ASN A 288 49.23 -30.78 16.47
C ASN A 288 50.73 -30.42 16.63
N GLU A 289 51.10 -29.65 17.64
CA GLU A 289 52.47 -29.21 17.90
C GLU A 289 53.44 -30.36 18.12
N GLN A 290 52.96 -31.56 18.51
CA GLN A 290 53.72 -32.78 18.66
C GLN A 290 53.81 -33.61 17.38
N GLY A 291 53.22 -33.11 16.26
CA GLY A 291 53.22 -33.83 14.99
C GLY A 291 52.19 -34.96 14.92
N ILE A 292 51.33 -35.13 15.94
CA ILE A 292 50.27 -36.13 15.97
C ILE A 292 49.10 -35.67 15.09
N GLN A 293 48.63 -36.58 14.20
CA GLN A 293 47.44 -36.34 13.40
C GLN A 293 46.18 -36.30 14.31
N ILE A 294 45.42 -35.20 14.19
CA ILE A 294 44.14 -35.03 14.84
C ILE A 294 43.08 -34.99 13.73
N ASP A 295 42.21 -35.96 13.71
CA ASP A 295 41.13 -36.05 12.74
C ASP A 295 39.93 -35.20 13.20
N LEU A 296 39.34 -34.47 12.27
CA LEU A 296 38.17 -33.63 12.48
C LEU A 296 37.06 -34.04 11.52
N THR A 297 35.85 -34.01 12.02
CA THR A 297 34.63 -34.15 11.21
C THR A 297 33.86 -32.84 11.25
N LEU A 298 33.66 -32.25 10.09
CA LEU A 298 32.95 -30.97 9.97
C LEU A 298 31.66 -31.10 9.15
N PRO A 299 30.65 -30.32 9.45
CA PRO A 299 29.46 -30.25 8.61
C PRO A 299 29.85 -29.86 7.18
N LYS A 300 29.24 -30.48 6.17
CA LYS A 300 29.52 -30.18 4.76
C LYS A 300 28.87 -28.86 4.34
N ILE A 301 29.61 -28.02 3.62
CA ILE A 301 29.09 -26.80 3.03
C ILE A 301 28.53 -27.09 1.64
N ARG A 302 27.36 -26.49 1.35
CA ARG A 302 26.72 -26.56 0.04
C ARG A 302 26.03 -25.23 -0.30
N LEU A 303 26.17 -24.77 -1.54
CA LEU A 303 25.31 -23.70 -2.06
C LEU A 303 23.93 -24.25 -2.34
N VAL A 304 22.92 -23.52 -1.93
CA VAL A 304 21.50 -23.82 -2.17
C VAL A 304 20.77 -22.55 -2.58
N THR A 305 19.64 -22.69 -3.26
CA THR A 305 18.67 -21.62 -3.42
C THR A 305 17.74 -21.56 -2.21
N PHE A 306 17.12 -20.42 -1.99
CA PHE A 306 16.15 -20.23 -0.91
C PHE A 306 14.98 -21.23 -0.96
N PRO A 307 14.34 -21.51 -2.14
CA PRO A 307 13.34 -22.56 -2.23
C PRO A 307 13.84 -23.92 -1.78
N GLU A 308 15.08 -24.32 -2.16
CA GLU A 308 15.70 -25.58 -1.74
C GLU A 308 15.94 -25.63 -0.23
N PHE A 309 16.39 -24.52 0.36
CA PHE A 309 16.54 -24.39 1.81
C PHE A 309 15.19 -24.55 2.52
N MET A 310 14.15 -23.82 2.10
CA MET A 310 12.83 -23.88 2.71
C MET A 310 12.17 -25.26 2.57
N GLU A 311 12.43 -25.99 1.48
CA GLU A 311 11.94 -27.36 1.32
C GLU A 311 12.45 -28.29 2.40
N ARG A 312 13.68 -28.10 2.88
CA ARG A 312 14.24 -28.86 4.01
C ARG A 312 13.36 -28.70 5.27
N PHE A 313 12.91 -27.48 5.57
CA PHE A 313 12.04 -27.23 6.72
C PHE A 313 10.63 -27.80 6.51
N ARG A 314 10.05 -27.62 5.36
CA ARG A 314 8.71 -28.17 5.05
C ARG A 314 8.69 -29.69 5.14
N SER A 315 9.69 -30.36 4.57
CA SER A 315 9.78 -31.82 4.55
C SER A 315 10.05 -32.41 5.93
N ALA A 316 10.76 -31.71 6.79
CA ALA A 316 10.99 -32.11 8.18
C ALA A 316 9.76 -31.88 9.07
N ASN A 317 8.79 -31.08 8.59
CA ASN A 317 7.58 -30.71 9.32
C ASN A 317 7.82 -30.28 10.78
N PRO A 318 8.77 -29.38 11.06
CA PRO A 318 9.09 -28.98 12.42
C PRO A 318 7.93 -28.19 13.05
N ASP A 319 7.88 -28.20 14.38
CA ASP A 319 7.00 -27.31 15.15
C ASP A 319 7.54 -25.89 15.07
N MET A 320 7.00 -25.08 14.16
CA MET A 320 7.43 -23.70 13.92
C MET A 320 6.54 -22.73 14.68
N LYS A 321 7.15 -21.67 15.20
CA LYS A 321 6.42 -20.54 15.80
C LYS A 321 5.45 -19.96 14.77
N SER A 322 4.20 -19.82 15.16
CA SER A 322 3.18 -19.16 14.36
C SER A 322 3.16 -17.66 14.66
N ILE A 323 3.02 -16.84 13.63
CA ILE A 323 2.79 -15.41 13.75
C ILE A 323 1.56 -15.05 12.92
N THR A 324 0.78 -14.07 13.39
CA THR A 324 -0.43 -13.58 12.72
C THR A 324 -0.63 -12.10 13.04
N GLY A 325 -1.26 -11.40 12.14
CA GLY A 325 -1.59 -9.98 12.30
C GLY A 325 -0.77 -9.05 11.42
N GLU A 326 -1.14 -7.77 11.47
CA GLU A 326 -0.42 -6.67 10.81
C GLU A 326 0.90 -6.42 11.53
N ARG A 327 1.96 -6.17 10.78
CA ARG A 327 3.20 -5.64 11.32
C ARG A 327 3.37 -4.21 10.86
N PRO A 328 3.11 -3.21 11.70
CA PRO A 328 3.23 -1.81 11.32
C PRO A 328 4.65 -1.46 10.85
N ALA A 329 4.76 -0.69 9.77
CA ALA A 329 6.04 -0.15 9.34
C ALA A 329 6.48 0.98 10.27
N VAL A 330 7.79 1.03 10.52
CA VAL A 330 8.41 2.13 11.26
C VAL A 330 8.97 3.22 10.33
N TRP A 331 8.95 2.97 9.02
CA TRP A 331 9.53 3.87 8.00
C TRP A 331 8.51 4.74 7.28
N LEU A 332 7.38 4.98 7.89
CA LEU A 332 6.26 5.71 7.25
C LEU A 332 6.60 7.11 6.76
N TYR A 333 7.64 7.74 7.33
CA TYR A 333 8.09 9.06 6.85
C TYR A 333 9.02 9.00 5.64
N ILE A 334 9.68 7.89 5.37
CA ILE A 334 10.54 7.76 4.18
C ILE A 334 9.70 7.88 2.90
N HIS A 335 8.51 7.31 2.89
CA HIS A 335 7.64 7.20 1.72
C HIS A 335 6.20 7.67 1.99
N GLY A 336 5.99 8.36 3.10
CA GLY A 336 4.69 8.87 3.55
C GLY A 336 4.57 10.38 3.38
N PRO A 337 4.39 11.13 4.48
CA PRO A 337 4.15 12.57 4.44
C PRO A 337 5.30 13.39 3.83
N SER A 338 6.50 12.81 3.68
CA SER A 338 7.64 13.44 3.00
C SER A 338 7.53 13.41 1.47
N HIS A 339 6.55 12.69 0.91
CA HIS A 339 6.31 12.55 -0.53
C HIS A 339 4.82 12.69 -0.86
N GLU A 340 4.18 13.75 -0.36
CA GLU A 340 2.72 13.93 -0.41
C GLU A 340 2.13 13.82 -1.82
N TRP A 341 2.72 14.49 -2.81
CA TRP A 341 2.20 14.45 -4.19
C TRP A 341 2.26 13.04 -4.80
N ALA A 342 3.37 12.34 -4.58
CA ALA A 342 3.56 11.00 -5.13
C ALA A 342 2.60 10.01 -4.47
N LEU A 343 2.44 10.08 -3.16
CA LEU A 343 1.54 9.19 -2.44
C LEU A 343 0.07 9.45 -2.78
N LYS A 344 -0.31 10.72 -2.97
CA LYS A 344 -1.65 11.08 -3.43
C LYS A 344 -1.93 10.52 -4.82
N ALA A 345 -1.00 10.69 -5.78
CA ALA A 345 -1.13 10.10 -7.11
C ALA A 345 -1.19 8.57 -7.07
N SER A 346 -0.41 7.94 -6.18
CA SER A 346 -0.45 6.49 -5.94
C SER A 346 -1.81 6.04 -5.42
N ARG A 347 -2.36 6.68 -4.38
CA ARG A 347 -3.66 6.34 -3.78
C ARG A 347 -4.82 6.53 -4.76
N GLU A 348 -4.86 7.66 -5.46
CA GLU A 348 -5.85 7.87 -6.51
C GLU A 348 -5.70 6.85 -7.66
N GLY A 349 -4.46 6.47 -7.99
CA GLY A 349 -4.14 5.42 -8.96
C GLY A 349 -4.66 4.05 -8.54
N ASP A 350 -4.54 3.67 -7.27
CA ASP A 350 -5.09 2.42 -6.73
C ASP A 350 -6.60 2.31 -6.99
N ILE A 351 -7.33 3.40 -6.77
CA ILE A 351 -8.77 3.46 -7.02
C ILE A 351 -9.06 3.46 -8.52
N MET A 352 -8.46 4.38 -9.27
CA MET A 352 -8.83 4.59 -10.67
C MET A 352 -8.43 3.44 -11.59
N MET A 353 -7.36 2.70 -11.29
CA MET A 353 -6.98 1.50 -12.06
C MET A 353 -8.06 0.41 -11.96
N THR A 354 -8.57 0.16 -10.76
CA THR A 354 -9.65 -0.82 -10.58
C THR A 354 -10.97 -0.35 -11.20
N VAL A 355 -11.27 0.93 -11.15
CA VAL A 355 -12.43 1.55 -11.81
C VAL A 355 -12.32 1.41 -13.33
N ALA A 356 -11.16 1.70 -13.91
CA ALA A 356 -10.89 1.58 -15.34
C ALA A 356 -11.09 0.14 -15.83
N GLU A 357 -10.54 -0.85 -15.13
CA GLU A 357 -10.73 -2.26 -15.49
C GLU A 357 -12.20 -2.69 -15.40
N LYS A 358 -12.91 -2.32 -14.31
CA LYS A 358 -14.33 -2.63 -14.12
C LYS A 358 -15.17 -2.13 -15.30
N PHE A 359 -15.08 -0.85 -15.61
CA PHE A 359 -15.95 -0.27 -16.66
C PHE A 359 -15.48 -0.60 -18.07
N SER A 360 -14.18 -0.76 -18.34
CA SER A 360 -13.70 -1.29 -19.64
C SER A 360 -14.18 -2.72 -19.88
N THR A 361 -14.22 -3.55 -18.84
CA THR A 361 -14.74 -4.92 -18.93
C THR A 361 -16.27 -4.92 -19.20
N ILE A 362 -17.02 -4.07 -18.50
CA ILE A 362 -18.47 -3.91 -18.72
C ILE A 362 -18.74 -3.39 -20.13
N ASP A 363 -18.00 -2.41 -20.61
CA ASP A 363 -18.11 -1.90 -21.98
C ASP A 363 -17.87 -3.01 -23.02
N ALA A 364 -16.79 -3.79 -22.87
CA ALA A 364 -16.48 -4.92 -23.75
C ALA A 364 -17.60 -5.98 -23.75
N LEU A 365 -18.17 -6.29 -22.59
CA LEU A 365 -19.30 -7.20 -22.47
C LEU A 365 -20.58 -6.66 -23.16
N LEU A 366 -20.86 -5.38 -23.08
CA LEU A 366 -21.97 -4.73 -23.79
C LEU A 366 -21.74 -4.72 -25.31
N GLN A 367 -20.52 -4.60 -25.77
CA GLN A 367 -20.13 -4.73 -27.17
C GLN A 367 -20.14 -6.20 -27.65
N GLY A 368 -20.26 -7.18 -26.74
CA GLY A 368 -20.18 -8.61 -27.03
C GLY A 368 -18.79 -9.08 -27.50
N SER A 369 -17.74 -8.30 -27.26
CA SER A 369 -16.38 -8.60 -27.72
C SER A 369 -15.32 -7.85 -26.93
N PHE A 370 -14.22 -8.54 -26.58
CA PHE A 370 -13.01 -7.94 -26.01
C PHE A 370 -12.01 -7.38 -27.03
N ARG A 371 -12.40 -7.30 -28.33
CA ARG A 371 -11.50 -6.82 -29.40
C ARG A 371 -10.96 -5.41 -29.14
N ASN A 372 -11.78 -4.54 -28.57
CA ASN A 372 -11.44 -3.14 -28.25
C ASN A 372 -11.08 -2.94 -26.77
N TYR A 373 -10.95 -4.02 -26.00
CA TYR A 373 -10.54 -3.92 -24.60
C TYR A 373 -9.11 -3.38 -24.52
N PRO A 374 -8.83 -2.37 -23.69
CA PRO A 374 -7.54 -1.69 -23.68
C PRO A 374 -6.45 -2.46 -22.88
N GLU A 375 -6.27 -3.76 -23.22
CA GLU A 375 -5.40 -4.68 -22.47
C GLU A 375 -3.95 -4.17 -22.33
N GLU A 376 -3.35 -3.73 -23.44
CA GLU A 376 -1.97 -3.23 -23.42
C GLU A 376 -1.84 -1.94 -22.59
N ARG A 377 -2.79 -1.01 -22.72
CA ARG A 377 -2.80 0.24 -21.93
C ARG A 377 -2.95 -0.05 -20.44
N LEU A 378 -3.86 -0.96 -20.08
CA LEU A 378 -4.06 -1.41 -18.68
C LEU A 378 -2.79 -2.05 -18.12
N ASN A 379 -2.15 -2.96 -18.86
CA ASN A 379 -0.92 -3.62 -18.44
C ASN A 379 0.22 -2.61 -18.22
N ASN A 380 0.41 -1.67 -19.14
CA ASN A 380 1.42 -0.62 -19.03
C ASN A 380 1.13 0.35 -17.87
N ALA A 381 -0.14 0.66 -17.63
CA ALA A 381 -0.56 1.50 -16.51
C ALA A 381 -0.34 0.78 -15.17
N TRP A 382 -0.68 -0.51 -15.06
CA TRP A 382 -0.38 -1.33 -13.88
C TRP A 382 1.12 -1.46 -13.63
N GLU A 383 1.92 -1.71 -14.67
CA GLU A 383 3.38 -1.76 -14.53
C GLU A 383 3.93 -0.43 -14.01
N SER A 384 3.42 0.70 -14.52
CA SER A 384 3.80 2.03 -14.01
C SER A 384 3.38 2.23 -12.55
N LYS A 385 2.17 1.76 -12.16
CA LYS A 385 1.63 1.87 -10.78
C LYS A 385 2.47 1.12 -9.75
N ILE A 386 2.97 -0.06 -10.10
CA ILE A 386 3.72 -0.92 -9.16
C ILE A 386 5.24 -0.90 -9.39
N TYR A 387 5.73 -0.02 -10.25
CA TYR A 387 7.16 0.13 -10.53
C TYR A 387 7.95 0.64 -9.32
N PRO A 388 7.49 1.67 -8.56
CA PRO A 388 8.20 2.11 -7.37
C PRO A 388 8.29 1.01 -6.31
N ASP A 389 9.49 0.77 -5.82
CA ASP A 389 9.77 -0.16 -4.74
C ASP A 389 9.93 0.56 -3.38
N HIS A 390 10.74 0.02 -2.48
CA HIS A 390 11.04 0.63 -1.19
C HIS A 390 12.23 1.62 -1.23
N GLY A 391 12.86 1.84 -2.37
CA GLY A 391 14.06 2.68 -2.53
C GLY A 391 13.79 4.20 -2.57
N TRP A 392 12.82 4.69 -1.83
CA TRP A 392 12.53 6.11 -1.68
C TRP A 392 13.56 6.81 -0.80
N GLY A 393 13.84 8.06 -1.10
CA GLY A 393 14.67 8.88 -0.21
C GLY A 393 16.16 8.57 -0.25
N GLY A 394 16.60 7.74 -1.19
CA GLY A 394 17.99 7.35 -1.31
C GLY A 394 18.90 8.46 -1.87
N LYS A 395 20.13 8.08 -2.24
CA LYS A 395 21.16 9.01 -2.68
C LYS A 395 20.79 9.83 -3.93
N GLY A 396 20.02 9.25 -4.84
CA GLY A 396 19.46 9.93 -6.00
C GLY A 396 18.36 10.95 -5.67
N GLY A 397 17.76 10.82 -4.49
CA GLY A 397 16.83 11.76 -3.85
C GLY A 397 15.70 12.23 -4.75
N GLU A 398 15.52 13.55 -4.81
CA GLU A 398 14.44 14.17 -5.58
C GLU A 398 14.37 13.73 -7.05
N SER A 399 15.49 13.38 -7.68
CA SER A 399 15.49 12.89 -9.06
C SER A 399 14.80 11.54 -9.19
N THR A 400 15.07 10.61 -8.27
CA THR A 400 14.43 9.29 -8.23
C THR A 400 12.96 9.41 -7.85
N ASP A 401 12.65 10.22 -6.86
CA ASP A 401 11.29 10.42 -6.39
C ASP A 401 10.41 11.11 -7.44
N ALA A 402 11.00 12.02 -8.25
CA ALA A 402 10.32 12.61 -9.42
C ALA A 402 10.00 11.55 -10.49
N ILE A 403 10.87 10.56 -10.70
CA ILE A 403 10.59 9.42 -11.60
C ILE A 403 9.43 8.59 -11.04
N PHE A 404 9.43 8.30 -9.74
CA PHE A 404 8.36 7.55 -9.08
C PHE A 404 7.02 8.29 -9.14
N LEU A 405 7.01 9.59 -8.84
CA LEU A 405 5.84 10.45 -9.04
C LEU A 405 5.33 10.37 -10.49
N GLY A 406 6.22 10.55 -11.47
CA GLY A 406 5.86 10.47 -12.90
C GLY A 406 5.28 9.10 -13.29
N LYS A 407 5.72 8.00 -12.68
CA LYS A 407 5.13 6.67 -12.87
C LYS A 407 3.71 6.59 -12.33
N PHE A 408 3.45 7.10 -11.13
CA PHE A 408 2.11 7.14 -10.55
C PHE A 408 1.16 8.05 -11.34
N GLU A 409 1.61 9.24 -11.72
CA GLU A 409 0.82 10.17 -12.53
C GLU A 409 0.47 9.60 -13.91
N LYS A 410 1.41 8.91 -14.55
CA LYS A 410 1.16 8.20 -15.81
C LYS A 410 0.08 7.15 -15.66
N SER A 411 0.19 6.30 -14.61
CA SER A 411 -0.82 5.29 -14.32
C SER A 411 -2.20 5.91 -14.08
N LEU A 412 -2.26 6.92 -13.23
CA LEU A 412 -3.50 7.63 -12.90
C LEU A 412 -4.13 8.31 -14.12
N GLY A 413 -3.32 8.97 -14.95
CA GLY A 413 -3.76 9.63 -16.18
C GLY A 413 -4.37 8.64 -17.18
N GLU A 414 -3.71 7.52 -17.42
CA GLU A 414 -4.22 6.45 -18.28
C GLU A 414 -5.51 5.81 -17.72
N ALA A 415 -5.55 5.56 -16.41
CA ALA A 415 -6.75 5.02 -15.77
C ALA A 415 -7.96 5.96 -15.92
N ARG A 416 -7.78 7.26 -15.71
CA ARG A 416 -8.83 8.26 -15.91
C ARG A 416 -9.31 8.32 -17.36
N ALA A 417 -8.39 8.30 -18.31
CA ALA A 417 -8.73 8.31 -19.73
C ALA A 417 -9.54 7.07 -20.14
N MET A 418 -9.06 5.87 -19.78
CA MET A 418 -9.78 4.62 -20.06
C MET A 418 -11.15 4.56 -19.37
N THR A 419 -11.26 5.10 -18.16
CA THR A 419 -12.55 5.21 -17.45
C THR A 419 -13.52 6.10 -18.22
N ASP A 420 -13.11 7.31 -18.63
CA ASP A 420 -13.97 8.25 -19.39
C ASP A 420 -14.42 7.63 -20.71
N GLU A 421 -13.51 6.98 -21.45
CA GLU A 421 -13.81 6.27 -22.69
C GLU A 421 -14.88 5.19 -22.48
N ALA A 422 -14.69 4.30 -21.50
CA ALA A 422 -15.63 3.23 -21.19
C ALA A 422 -17.01 3.75 -20.74
N LEU A 423 -17.03 4.75 -19.85
CA LEU A 423 -18.27 5.32 -19.35
C LEU A 423 -19.07 6.05 -20.43
N ARG A 424 -18.42 6.75 -21.36
CA ARG A 424 -19.08 7.37 -22.52
C ARG A 424 -19.68 6.32 -23.45
N ASN A 425 -18.98 5.22 -23.69
CA ASN A 425 -19.49 4.12 -24.51
C ASN A 425 -20.72 3.50 -23.84
N ILE A 426 -20.66 3.20 -22.55
CA ILE A 426 -21.81 2.66 -21.79
C ILE A 426 -22.97 3.67 -21.80
N ALA A 427 -22.72 4.95 -21.56
CA ALA A 427 -23.71 6.00 -21.55
C ALA A 427 -24.44 6.14 -22.90
N SER A 428 -23.71 5.95 -24.00
CA SER A 428 -24.26 6.05 -25.35
C SER A 428 -25.36 5.03 -25.65
N VAL A 429 -25.33 3.85 -24.99
CA VAL A 429 -26.33 2.78 -25.20
C VAL A 429 -27.45 2.76 -24.15
N ILE A 430 -27.53 3.78 -23.29
CA ILE A 430 -28.65 3.99 -22.34
C ILE A 430 -29.78 4.71 -23.04
N LYS A 431 -31.01 4.18 -22.90
CA LYS A 431 -32.22 4.82 -23.41
C LYS A 431 -32.58 6.02 -22.54
N THR A 432 -32.25 7.21 -22.99
CA THR A 432 -32.61 8.46 -22.33
C THR A 432 -33.86 9.06 -22.97
N ASN A 433 -34.60 9.89 -22.23
CA ASN A 433 -35.80 10.58 -22.73
C ASN A 433 -35.54 12.10 -22.74
N PRO A 434 -35.27 12.71 -23.89
CA PRO A 434 -34.96 14.13 -23.98
C PRO A 434 -36.14 15.04 -23.58
N LYS A 435 -37.40 14.50 -23.52
CA LYS A 435 -38.54 15.27 -23.01
C LYS A 435 -38.49 15.47 -21.49
N LYS A 436 -37.70 14.68 -20.75
CA LYS A 436 -37.53 14.83 -19.31
C LYS A 436 -36.47 15.92 -18.97
N GLY A 437 -35.60 16.28 -19.90
CA GLY A 437 -34.48 17.18 -19.71
C GLY A 437 -33.17 16.65 -20.30
N ILE A 438 -32.05 17.26 -19.93
CA ILE A 438 -30.72 16.88 -20.35
C ILE A 438 -30.22 15.74 -19.42
N PRO A 439 -29.87 14.56 -19.95
CA PRO A 439 -29.51 13.42 -19.10
C PRO A 439 -28.16 13.65 -18.36
N VAL A 440 -28.16 13.33 -17.08
CA VAL A 440 -26.99 13.28 -16.21
C VAL A 440 -26.90 11.85 -15.69
N ILE A 441 -25.97 11.07 -16.21
CA ILE A 441 -25.81 9.66 -15.85
C ILE A 441 -24.76 9.58 -14.76
N VAL A 442 -25.11 8.99 -13.63
CA VAL A 442 -24.27 8.88 -12.43
C VAL A 442 -23.82 7.44 -12.26
N PHE A 443 -22.53 7.18 -12.36
CA PHE A 443 -21.93 5.85 -12.25
C PHE A 443 -21.37 5.60 -10.85
N ASN A 444 -21.53 4.36 -10.38
CA ASN A 444 -21.01 3.84 -9.13
C ASN A 444 -20.11 2.63 -9.39
N SER A 445 -18.87 2.70 -9.01
CA SER A 445 -17.87 1.62 -9.14
C SER A 445 -17.84 0.65 -7.95
N LEU A 446 -18.44 1.05 -6.81
CA LEU A 446 -18.46 0.25 -5.58
C LEU A 446 -19.53 -0.85 -5.61
N SER A 447 -19.29 -1.92 -4.88
CA SER A 447 -20.14 -3.12 -4.85
C SER A 447 -21.39 -2.99 -3.98
N TRP A 448 -21.73 -1.79 -3.53
CA TRP A 448 -22.95 -1.50 -2.76
C TRP A 448 -23.70 -0.30 -3.33
N LYS A 449 -24.99 -0.31 -3.14
CA LYS A 449 -25.85 0.83 -3.43
C LYS A 449 -25.51 1.97 -2.47
N ARG A 450 -25.41 3.21 -2.97
CA ARG A 450 -25.03 4.35 -2.14
C ARG A 450 -25.71 5.66 -2.50
N ASP A 451 -25.73 6.53 -1.51
CA ASP A 451 -26.06 7.95 -1.60
C ASP A 451 -24.79 8.77 -1.51
N ASP A 452 -24.56 9.70 -2.44
CA ASP A 452 -23.36 10.54 -2.43
C ASP A 452 -23.60 11.87 -3.14
N PRO A 453 -22.84 12.93 -2.78
CA PRO A 453 -22.88 14.17 -3.54
C PRO A 453 -22.26 13.96 -4.93
N VAL A 454 -22.89 14.55 -5.91
CA VAL A 454 -22.46 14.54 -7.30
C VAL A 454 -22.40 15.94 -7.82
N THR A 455 -21.25 16.33 -8.35
CA THR A 455 -21.08 17.61 -9.05
C THR A 455 -20.96 17.34 -10.54
N PHE A 456 -21.68 18.12 -11.35
CA PHE A 456 -21.63 18.07 -12.79
C PHE A 456 -21.55 19.47 -13.37
N SER A 457 -20.99 19.59 -14.58
CA SER A 457 -20.92 20.86 -15.32
C SER A 457 -21.62 20.74 -16.65
N MET A 458 -22.28 21.82 -17.07
CA MET A 458 -22.94 21.90 -18.37
C MET A 458 -23.03 23.33 -18.89
N GLY A 459 -23.22 23.46 -20.21
CA GLY A 459 -23.38 24.74 -20.90
C GLY A 459 -24.79 24.90 -21.46
N PHE A 460 -25.18 26.17 -21.76
CA PHE A 460 -26.47 26.53 -22.35
C PHE A 460 -26.27 27.60 -23.42
N ASP A 461 -27.21 27.65 -24.36
CA ASP A 461 -27.31 28.74 -25.30
C ASP A 461 -27.93 30.01 -24.67
N PRO A 462 -27.69 31.21 -25.22
CA PRO A 462 -28.30 32.44 -24.71
C PRO A 462 -29.84 32.36 -24.62
N GLY A 463 -30.39 32.78 -23.47
CA GLY A 463 -31.82 32.71 -23.20
C GLY A 463 -32.39 31.33 -22.88
N GLN A 464 -31.59 30.27 -22.94
CA GLN A 464 -32.05 28.89 -22.74
C GLN A 464 -32.39 28.59 -21.27
N ALA A 465 -31.60 29.03 -20.31
CA ALA A 465 -31.76 28.75 -18.89
C ALA A 465 -31.41 29.96 -18.02
N PHE A 466 -32.20 30.24 -16.99
CA PHE A 466 -31.91 31.20 -15.92
C PHE A 466 -31.70 30.51 -14.57
N GLY A 467 -32.07 29.25 -14.45
CA GLY A 467 -31.86 28.35 -13.35
C GLY A 467 -31.86 26.90 -13.81
N ILE A 468 -31.58 25.97 -12.91
CA ILE A 468 -31.54 24.55 -13.17
C ILE A 468 -32.30 23.78 -12.09
N GLY A 469 -33.06 22.76 -12.50
CA GLY A 469 -33.60 21.76 -11.62
C GLY A 469 -33.04 20.39 -11.96
N ILE A 470 -33.07 19.44 -11.03
CA ILE A 470 -32.78 18.02 -11.26
C ILE A 470 -34.02 17.19 -10.94
N ALA A 471 -34.30 16.21 -11.80
CA ALA A 471 -35.29 15.20 -11.54
C ALA A 471 -34.71 13.80 -11.75
N ASP A 472 -35.21 12.83 -11.01
CA ASP A 472 -34.88 11.41 -11.27
C ASP A 472 -35.65 10.88 -12.50
N ALA A 473 -35.41 9.65 -12.88
CA ALA A 473 -36.04 9.02 -14.04
C ALA A 473 -37.56 8.91 -13.91
N SER A 474 -38.14 8.95 -12.72
CA SER A 474 -39.58 8.98 -12.48
C SER A 474 -40.22 10.38 -12.63
N GLY A 475 -39.40 11.41 -12.73
CA GLY A 475 -39.77 12.81 -12.74
C GLY A 475 -39.87 13.45 -11.35
N LYS A 476 -39.44 12.76 -10.29
CA LYS A 476 -39.39 13.32 -8.93
C LYS A 476 -38.24 14.34 -8.85
N ALA A 477 -38.55 15.55 -8.39
CA ALA A 477 -37.56 16.58 -8.20
C ALA A 477 -36.54 16.19 -7.11
N VAL A 478 -35.25 16.48 -7.41
CA VAL A 478 -34.14 16.28 -6.50
C VAL A 478 -33.54 17.65 -6.18
N PRO A 479 -33.28 17.97 -4.92
CA PRO A 479 -32.60 19.23 -4.55
C PRO A 479 -31.27 19.38 -5.28
N VAL A 480 -31.05 20.52 -5.92
CA VAL A 480 -29.79 20.84 -6.63
C VAL A 480 -29.30 22.22 -6.22
N GLN A 481 -28.01 22.38 -6.13
CA GLN A 481 -27.34 23.64 -5.76
C GLN A 481 -26.29 23.99 -6.81
N VAL A 482 -26.49 25.15 -7.44
CA VAL A 482 -25.48 25.69 -8.38
C VAL A 482 -24.30 26.19 -7.55
N THR A 483 -23.13 25.69 -7.85
CA THR A 483 -21.88 26.01 -7.15
C THR A 483 -21.05 27.07 -7.89
N GLU A 484 -21.15 27.05 -9.21
CA GLU A 484 -20.50 28.06 -10.07
C GLU A 484 -21.45 28.41 -11.22
N ALA A 485 -21.44 29.68 -11.65
CA ALA A 485 -22.23 30.12 -12.79
C ALA A 485 -21.52 31.25 -13.57
N GLU A 486 -21.33 31.02 -14.86
CA GLU A 486 -21.02 32.04 -15.85
C GLU A 486 -22.32 32.42 -16.58
N LYS A 487 -22.56 33.71 -16.79
CA LYS A 487 -23.81 34.21 -17.40
C LYS A 487 -23.53 34.99 -18.66
N TYR A 488 -24.53 35.01 -19.55
CA TYR A 488 -24.59 35.92 -20.68
C TYR A 488 -25.06 37.34 -20.27
N GLU A 489 -25.00 38.28 -21.20
CA GLU A 489 -25.43 39.69 -20.98
C GLU A 489 -26.92 39.80 -20.60
N ASP A 490 -27.78 38.87 -21.08
CA ASP A 490 -29.21 38.79 -20.73
C ASP A 490 -29.46 38.12 -19.36
N ASN A 491 -28.41 37.84 -18.55
CA ASN A 491 -28.45 37.10 -17.29
C ASN A 491 -28.84 35.64 -17.42
N SER A 492 -29.00 35.06 -18.62
CA SER A 492 -29.13 33.62 -18.77
C SER A 492 -27.80 32.92 -18.47
N LEU A 493 -27.88 31.65 -18.04
CA LEU A 493 -26.74 30.81 -17.72
C LEU A 493 -25.99 30.46 -19.00
N LYS A 494 -24.67 30.64 -19.01
CA LYS A 494 -23.76 30.22 -20.08
C LYS A 494 -23.10 28.88 -19.73
N ARG A 495 -22.55 28.77 -18.53
CA ARG A 495 -21.94 27.58 -17.98
C ARG A 495 -22.23 27.51 -16.50
N ILE A 496 -22.48 26.30 -16.00
CA ILE A 496 -22.64 26.05 -14.57
C ILE A 496 -21.84 24.84 -14.11
N SER A 497 -21.50 24.85 -12.82
CA SER A 497 -21.27 23.66 -12.02
C SER A 497 -22.39 23.56 -10.98
N ALA A 498 -22.95 22.38 -10.79
CA ALA A 498 -24.04 22.17 -9.84
C ALA A 498 -23.88 20.84 -9.10
N THR A 499 -24.29 20.81 -7.84
CA THR A 499 -24.22 19.64 -6.96
C THR A 499 -25.62 19.19 -6.52
N PHE A 500 -25.83 17.90 -6.48
CA PHE A 500 -27.02 17.27 -5.87
C PHE A 500 -26.62 15.98 -5.15
N ILE A 501 -27.47 15.46 -4.26
CA ILE A 501 -27.26 14.13 -3.67
C ILE A 501 -27.91 13.10 -4.59
N ALA A 502 -27.07 12.28 -5.23
CA ALA A 502 -27.58 11.13 -5.99
C ALA A 502 -27.94 10.02 -4.99
N ARG A 503 -29.20 9.62 -5.02
CA ARG A 503 -29.78 8.65 -4.09
C ARG A 503 -29.86 7.27 -4.72
N ASP A 504 -29.61 6.23 -3.92
CA ASP A 504 -29.80 4.84 -4.31
C ASP A 504 -29.10 4.49 -5.63
N VAL A 505 -27.87 5.02 -5.87
CA VAL A 505 -27.12 4.68 -7.07
C VAL A 505 -26.69 3.21 -7.00
N PRO A 506 -27.11 2.36 -7.97
CA PRO A 506 -26.87 0.91 -7.90
C PRO A 506 -25.40 0.55 -7.82
N SER A 507 -25.11 -0.59 -7.19
CA SER A 507 -23.75 -1.16 -7.12
C SER A 507 -23.21 -1.50 -8.51
N ILE A 508 -21.95 -1.19 -8.77
CA ILE A 508 -21.24 -1.45 -10.04
C ILE A 508 -22.22 -1.22 -11.21
N GLY A 509 -22.68 0.02 -11.33
CA GLY A 509 -23.76 0.38 -12.20
C GLY A 509 -23.97 1.87 -12.33
N TYR A 510 -25.20 2.26 -12.68
CA TYR A 510 -25.51 3.67 -12.87
C TYR A 510 -26.99 3.98 -12.61
N LYS A 511 -27.27 5.28 -12.43
CA LYS A 511 -28.61 5.85 -12.38
C LYS A 511 -28.66 7.15 -13.19
N THR A 512 -29.75 7.32 -13.97
CA THR A 512 -29.97 8.50 -14.82
C THR A 512 -30.83 9.52 -14.10
N TYR A 513 -30.33 10.76 -14.08
CA TYR A 513 -31.05 11.96 -13.67
C TYR A 513 -31.22 12.88 -14.88
N TYR A 514 -32.09 13.87 -14.76
CA TYR A 514 -32.34 14.85 -15.82
C TYR A 514 -32.18 16.27 -15.29
N ALA A 515 -31.29 17.01 -15.92
CA ALA A 515 -31.16 18.44 -15.69
C ALA A 515 -32.23 19.19 -16.50
N VAL A 516 -33.04 19.96 -15.80
CA VAL A 516 -34.18 20.69 -16.38
C VAL A 516 -33.90 22.20 -16.33
N PRO A 517 -33.64 22.85 -17.48
CA PRO A 517 -33.48 24.30 -17.54
C PRO A 517 -34.74 25.03 -17.02
N GLN A 518 -34.51 26.05 -16.17
CA GLN A 518 -35.61 26.82 -15.56
C GLN A 518 -35.55 28.28 -16.00
N LYS A 519 -36.70 28.94 -16.05
CA LYS A 519 -36.81 30.37 -16.39
C LYS A 519 -36.56 31.30 -15.20
N ASN A 520 -36.67 30.80 -13.98
CA ASN A 520 -36.47 31.58 -12.77
C ASN A 520 -35.07 31.29 -12.17
N PRO A 521 -34.36 32.32 -11.72
CA PRO A 521 -33.07 32.13 -11.03
C PRO A 521 -33.29 31.44 -9.67
N VAL A 522 -32.30 30.65 -9.26
CA VAL A 522 -32.25 30.04 -7.92
C VAL A 522 -31.81 31.11 -6.92
N THR A 523 -32.55 31.27 -5.83
CA THR A 523 -32.19 32.16 -4.71
C THR A 523 -31.41 31.33 -3.66
N LEU A 524 -30.24 31.80 -3.28
CA LEU A 524 -29.43 31.21 -2.20
C LEU A 524 -29.79 31.88 -0.88
N ASN A 525 -30.00 31.11 0.16
CA ASN A 525 -30.23 31.61 1.51
C ASN A 525 -28.87 31.88 2.22
N GLN A 526 -28.88 32.86 3.14
CA GLN A 526 -27.76 33.07 4.05
C GLN A 526 -27.91 32.18 5.28
N PRO A 527 -26.90 31.36 5.65
CA PRO A 527 -26.98 30.54 6.86
C PRO A 527 -26.77 31.34 8.11
N ASP A 528 -27.23 30.79 9.23
CA ASP A 528 -26.80 31.23 10.57
C ASP A 528 -25.38 30.72 10.84
N LEU A 529 -24.40 31.56 10.89
CA LEU A 529 -23.01 31.22 11.14
C LEU A 529 -22.73 30.78 12.59
N ALA A 530 -23.62 31.13 13.52
CA ALA A 530 -23.45 30.72 14.93
C ALA A 530 -23.75 29.23 15.13
N LYS A 531 -24.58 28.64 14.27
CA LYS A 531 -25.03 27.26 14.38
C LYS A 531 -25.52 26.72 13.02
N ILE A 532 -24.93 25.62 12.59
CA ILE A 532 -25.42 24.91 11.40
C ILE A 532 -26.21 23.68 11.88
N GLU A 533 -27.45 23.58 11.42
CA GLU A 533 -28.31 22.44 11.76
C GLU A 533 -28.82 21.74 10.50
N THR A 534 -28.61 20.42 10.44
CA THR A 534 -29.01 19.56 9.34
C THR A 534 -29.93 18.45 9.84
N SER A 535 -30.33 17.52 8.96
CA SER A 535 -31.09 16.32 9.39
C SER A 535 -30.32 15.49 10.41
N TYR A 536 -29.01 15.44 10.32
CA TYR A 536 -28.15 14.53 11.11
C TYR A 536 -27.34 15.22 12.21
N TYR A 537 -26.84 16.44 11.93
CA TYR A 537 -25.87 17.10 12.80
C TYR A 537 -26.31 18.48 13.24
N ARG A 538 -25.86 18.85 14.43
CA ARG A 538 -25.80 20.22 14.90
C ARG A 538 -24.33 20.59 15.07
N ILE A 539 -23.86 21.61 14.40
CA ILE A 539 -22.45 22.00 14.35
C ILE A 539 -22.28 23.40 14.87
N ILE A 540 -21.29 23.62 15.71
CA ILE A 540 -20.89 24.92 16.23
C ILE A 540 -19.48 25.24 15.70
N PRO A 541 -19.37 26.11 14.68
CA PRO A 541 -18.07 26.60 14.22
C PRO A 541 -17.46 27.57 15.24
N GLU A 542 -16.15 27.49 15.45
CA GLU A 542 -15.41 28.40 16.34
C GLU A 542 -13.99 28.59 15.83
N LYS A 543 -13.49 29.84 15.79
CA LYS A 543 -12.09 30.17 15.46
C LYS A 543 -11.54 29.50 14.19
N GLY A 544 -12.34 29.45 13.13
CA GLY A 544 -11.97 28.79 11.89
C GLY A 544 -11.90 27.26 11.94
N CYS A 545 -12.38 26.66 13.03
CA CYS A 545 -12.45 25.24 13.28
C CYS A 545 -13.85 24.88 13.79
N VAL A 546 -14.06 23.69 14.32
CA VAL A 546 -15.36 23.21 14.83
C VAL A 546 -15.25 22.88 16.30
N LYS A 547 -16.08 23.54 17.11
CA LYS A 547 -16.15 23.32 18.55
C LYS A 547 -16.99 22.13 18.93
N SER A 548 -18.10 21.89 18.22
CA SER A 548 -19.08 20.88 18.56
C SER A 548 -19.65 20.28 17.29
N ILE A 549 -19.77 18.96 17.29
CA ILE A 549 -20.54 18.18 16.31
C ILE A 549 -21.45 17.24 17.13
N PHE A 550 -22.72 17.63 17.25
CA PHE A 550 -23.70 16.79 17.93
C PHE A 550 -24.46 15.93 16.92
N ASP A 551 -24.34 14.61 17.04
CA ASP A 551 -25.09 13.66 16.22
C ASP A 551 -26.50 13.51 16.78
N LYS A 552 -27.52 13.85 15.97
CA LYS A 552 -28.94 13.86 16.38
C LYS A 552 -29.56 12.47 16.39
N GLU A 553 -29.04 11.52 15.58
CA GLU A 553 -29.51 10.14 15.56
C GLU A 553 -28.95 9.32 16.74
N LEU A 554 -27.64 9.48 17.00
CA LEU A 554 -26.96 8.80 18.11
C LEU A 554 -27.17 9.51 19.43
N ASN A 555 -27.66 10.76 19.41
CA ASN A 555 -27.88 11.64 20.57
C ASN A 555 -26.59 11.83 21.38
N VAL A 556 -25.44 12.11 20.71
CA VAL A 556 -24.14 12.20 21.34
C VAL A 556 -23.32 13.37 20.76
N GLU A 557 -22.52 14.04 21.62
CA GLU A 557 -21.47 14.94 21.20
C GLU A 557 -20.26 14.15 20.74
N LEU A 558 -19.81 14.36 19.50
CA LEU A 558 -18.71 13.62 18.87
C LEU A 558 -17.34 14.13 19.30
N LEU A 559 -17.20 15.45 19.55
CA LEU A 559 -15.92 16.08 19.79
C LEU A 559 -15.70 16.37 21.29
N ASN A 560 -14.47 16.25 21.73
CA ASN A 560 -14.01 16.72 23.04
C ASN A 560 -13.01 17.88 22.81
N THR A 561 -13.54 19.08 22.60
CA THR A 561 -12.77 20.25 22.28
C THR A 561 -12.43 21.05 23.53
N GLY A 562 -11.17 21.00 23.93
CA GLY A 562 -10.60 21.86 24.96
C GLY A 562 -9.68 22.92 24.33
N GLU A 563 -8.39 22.66 24.39
CA GLU A 563 -7.38 23.53 23.82
C GLU A 563 -7.23 23.35 22.30
N ILE A 564 -7.63 22.20 21.76
CA ILE A 564 -7.64 21.89 20.34
C ILE A 564 -9.06 21.66 19.85
N LEU A 565 -9.39 22.14 18.64
CA LEU A 565 -10.71 22.08 18.03
C LEU A 565 -10.76 21.02 16.93
N GLY A 566 -11.97 20.58 16.54
CA GLY A 566 -12.14 19.70 15.40
C GLY A 566 -11.82 20.41 14.08
N GLY A 567 -11.01 19.79 13.23
CA GLY A 567 -10.54 20.40 11.99
C GLY A 567 -9.47 21.48 12.18
N ASP A 568 -8.90 21.62 13.38
CA ASP A 568 -7.73 22.45 13.60
C ASP A 568 -6.54 21.88 12.82
N VAL A 569 -5.78 22.72 12.16
CA VAL A 569 -4.50 22.33 11.57
C VAL A 569 -3.41 22.84 12.47
N PHE A 570 -2.51 21.97 12.89
CA PHE A 570 -1.39 22.34 13.73
C PHE A 570 -0.06 21.88 13.14
N THR A 571 1.01 22.54 13.54
CA THR A 571 2.36 22.26 13.10
C THR A 571 3.33 22.18 14.26
N MET A 572 4.29 21.30 14.14
CA MET A 572 5.34 21.02 15.12
C MET A 572 6.65 20.74 14.40
N LYS A 573 7.74 20.68 15.16
CA LYS A 573 9.01 20.21 14.61
C LYS A 573 8.94 18.72 14.36
N SER A 574 9.12 18.31 13.13
CA SER A 574 9.27 16.91 12.78
C SER A 574 10.56 16.34 13.34
N VAL A 575 10.53 15.15 13.88
CA VAL A 575 11.69 14.48 14.47
C VAL A 575 12.02 13.18 13.75
N GLY A 576 13.18 12.65 14.01
CA GLY A 576 13.70 11.44 13.43
C GLY A 576 15.01 11.69 12.66
N ASN A 577 15.76 10.67 12.41
CA ASN A 577 16.99 10.74 11.63
C ASN A 577 16.64 10.45 10.17
N GLY A 578 16.81 11.46 9.34
CA GLY A 578 16.36 11.37 7.96
C GLY A 578 14.82 11.33 7.86
N ALA A 579 14.30 10.38 7.15
CA ALA A 579 12.85 10.21 7.01
C ALA A 579 12.20 9.53 8.23
N GLY A 580 12.95 9.27 9.30
CA GLY A 580 12.45 8.65 10.52
C GLY A 580 12.60 7.14 10.58
N GLU A 581 13.38 6.56 9.65
CA GLU A 581 13.68 5.15 9.68
C GLU A 581 14.39 4.74 10.97
N PHE A 582 14.27 3.48 11.32
CA PHE A 582 14.83 2.86 12.54
C PHE A 582 14.25 3.36 13.86
N ALA A 583 13.34 4.32 13.86
CA ALA A 583 12.66 4.78 15.06
C ALA A 583 11.39 3.97 15.32
N ASP A 584 11.14 3.66 16.58
CA ASP A 584 9.91 2.97 17.02
C ASP A 584 8.71 3.93 17.07
N VAL A 585 8.98 5.19 17.41
CA VAL A 585 7.98 6.24 17.61
C VAL A 585 8.42 7.51 16.88
N GLN A 586 7.53 8.04 16.04
CA GLN A 586 7.78 9.20 15.18
C GLN A 586 7.11 10.47 15.71
N GLN A 587 7.09 10.69 17.02
CA GLN A 587 6.41 11.86 17.59
C GLN A 587 7.20 13.14 17.36
N PRO A 588 6.51 14.22 16.94
CA PRO A 588 7.13 15.54 16.78
C PRO A 588 7.39 16.20 18.14
N GLU A 589 8.26 17.23 18.12
CA GLU A 589 8.55 18.09 19.27
C GLU A 589 7.74 19.38 19.22
N MET A 590 7.41 19.93 20.39
CA MET A 590 6.67 21.21 20.54
C MET A 590 7.43 22.43 20.04
N GLU A 591 8.68 22.29 19.62
CA GLU A 591 9.46 23.41 19.07
C GLU A 591 8.75 24.03 17.85
N GLY A 592 8.47 25.33 17.95
CA GLY A 592 7.76 26.03 16.91
C GLY A 592 6.32 25.58 16.70
N PHE A 593 5.69 25.03 17.74
CA PHE A 593 4.26 24.69 17.71
C PHE A 593 3.42 25.91 17.33
N ASP A 594 2.45 25.69 16.46
CA ASP A 594 1.44 26.66 16.09
C ASP A 594 0.18 25.93 15.61
N LYS A 595 -0.97 26.59 15.70
CA LYS A 595 -2.24 26.05 15.19
C LYS A 595 -3.14 27.15 14.69
N VAL A 596 -4.02 26.83 13.75
CA VAL A 596 -4.88 27.83 13.08
C VAL A 596 -5.84 28.50 14.04
N SER A 597 -6.34 27.80 15.05
CA SER A 597 -7.25 28.40 16.05
C SER A 597 -6.60 29.45 16.95
N ASN A 598 -5.26 29.58 16.98
CA ASN A 598 -4.56 30.67 17.68
C ASN A 598 -4.88 32.03 17.09
N TYR A 599 -5.14 32.12 15.80
CA TYR A 599 -5.40 33.37 15.07
C TYR A 599 -6.85 33.84 15.18
N SER A 600 -7.72 33.07 15.82
CA SER A 600 -9.14 33.35 16.02
C SER A 600 -9.86 33.88 14.76
N PRO A 601 -9.69 33.30 13.61
CA PRO A 601 -10.32 33.72 12.38
C PRO A 601 -11.84 33.50 12.43
N SER A 602 -12.55 34.23 11.61
CA SER A 602 -14.00 34.06 11.44
C SER A 602 -14.30 33.32 10.17
N TRP A 603 -15.19 32.37 10.26
CA TRP A 603 -15.76 31.68 9.11
C TRP A 603 -16.53 32.68 8.23
N GLN A 604 -16.39 32.52 6.94
CA GLN A 604 -17.19 33.23 5.95
C GLN A 604 -18.13 32.26 5.29
N THR A 605 -19.40 32.66 5.13
CA THR A 605 -20.30 31.86 4.29
C THR A 605 -19.84 31.98 2.86
N GLU A 606 -19.48 30.84 2.29
CA GLU A 606 -19.19 30.74 0.87
C GLU A 606 -20.50 30.46 0.12
N MET A 607 -21.28 29.52 0.62
CA MET A 607 -22.52 29.09 -0.02
C MET A 607 -23.48 28.43 0.97
N SER A 608 -24.76 28.67 0.78
CA SER A 608 -25.83 27.95 1.47
C SER A 608 -26.97 27.71 0.49
N GLY A 609 -27.46 26.48 0.46
CA GLY A 609 -28.50 26.09 -0.46
C GLY A 609 -29.22 24.82 -0.04
N PRO A 610 -30.01 24.22 -0.94
CA PRO A 610 -30.85 23.09 -0.60
C PRO A 610 -30.07 21.78 -0.41
N VAL A 611 -28.79 21.70 -0.82
CA VAL A 611 -27.98 20.49 -0.74
C VAL A 611 -27.00 20.55 0.42
N PHE A 612 -26.30 21.65 0.56
CA PHE A 612 -25.29 21.82 1.61
C PHE A 612 -25.10 23.29 1.97
N THR A 613 -24.49 23.50 3.12
CA THR A 613 -23.87 24.77 3.51
C THR A 613 -22.36 24.61 3.50
N SER A 614 -21.64 25.52 2.86
CA SER A 614 -20.18 25.61 2.93
C SER A 614 -19.72 26.91 3.57
N LEU A 615 -18.77 26.74 4.49
CA LEU A 615 -18.07 27.84 5.12
C LEU A 615 -16.61 27.78 4.70
N LYS A 616 -16.02 28.96 4.49
CA LYS A 616 -14.61 29.09 4.11
C LYS A 616 -13.87 29.96 5.09
N VAL A 617 -12.65 29.59 5.41
CA VAL A 617 -11.75 30.40 6.23
C VAL A 617 -10.34 30.29 5.64
N ARG A 618 -9.61 31.41 5.69
CA ARG A 618 -8.20 31.47 5.29
C ARG A 618 -7.42 32.20 6.36
N GLN A 619 -6.32 31.62 6.81
CA GLN A 619 -5.57 32.14 7.95
C GLN A 619 -4.10 31.72 7.87
N PRO A 620 -3.19 32.51 8.46
CA PRO A 620 -1.81 32.08 8.54
C PRO A 620 -1.66 30.91 9.51
N ILE A 621 -0.62 30.16 9.30
CA ILE A 621 0.01 29.26 10.26
C ILE A 621 1.52 29.39 10.06
N ARG A 622 2.33 28.95 11.02
CA ARG A 622 3.79 29.05 10.89
C ARG A 622 4.27 28.50 9.54
N ASN A 623 4.99 29.35 8.75
CA ASN A 623 5.59 29.07 7.44
C ASN A 623 4.61 28.69 6.29
N ALA A 624 3.31 28.90 6.49
CA ALA A 624 2.30 28.60 5.47
C ALA A 624 1.02 29.40 5.69
N VAL A 625 0.05 29.18 4.82
CA VAL A 625 -1.34 29.64 4.96
C VAL A 625 -2.25 28.41 4.86
N VAL A 626 -3.18 28.28 5.78
CA VAL A 626 -4.22 27.24 5.69
C VAL A 626 -5.52 27.86 5.16
N GLU A 627 -6.09 27.24 4.16
CA GLU A 627 -7.43 27.52 3.70
C GLU A 627 -8.29 26.26 3.92
N THR A 628 -9.33 26.38 4.73
CA THR A 628 -10.27 25.28 4.99
C THR A 628 -11.66 25.65 4.50
N ARG A 629 -12.26 24.73 3.76
CA ARG A 629 -13.67 24.74 3.36
C ARG A 629 -14.40 23.63 4.09
N LEU A 630 -15.32 24.00 4.97
CA LEU A 630 -16.19 23.08 5.69
C LEU A 630 -17.49 22.93 4.91
N ILE A 631 -17.84 21.71 4.52
CA ILE A 631 -19.08 21.40 3.78
C ILE A 631 -19.95 20.51 4.66
N VAL A 632 -21.16 21.01 4.94
CA VAL A 632 -22.14 20.30 5.77
C VAL A 632 -23.39 20.02 4.93
N TYR A 633 -23.67 18.76 4.68
CA TYR A 633 -24.82 18.36 3.86
C TYR A 633 -26.12 18.37 4.66
N ASN A 634 -27.19 18.92 4.06
CA ASN A 634 -28.49 19.04 4.71
C ASN A 634 -29.14 17.70 5.01
N ASP A 635 -28.99 16.74 4.07
CA ASP A 635 -29.66 15.44 4.11
C ASP A 635 -28.72 14.27 3.71
N LEU A 636 -27.45 14.36 4.12
CA LEU A 636 -26.46 13.28 4.04
C LEU A 636 -25.66 13.28 5.34
N LYS A 637 -25.49 12.10 5.95
CA LYS A 637 -24.77 11.96 7.23
C LYS A 637 -23.25 12.01 7.00
N ARG A 638 -22.75 13.20 6.61
CA ARG A 638 -21.35 13.41 6.29
C ARG A 638 -20.98 14.89 6.43
N ILE A 639 -19.77 15.15 6.88
CA ILE A 639 -19.14 16.46 6.96
C ILE A 639 -17.80 16.40 6.25
N ASP A 640 -17.57 17.27 5.25
CA ASP A 640 -16.32 17.30 4.51
C ASP A 640 -15.49 18.53 4.91
N PHE A 641 -14.18 18.32 5.00
CA PHE A 641 -13.17 19.34 5.17
C PHE A 641 -12.23 19.28 3.95
N GLU A 642 -12.31 20.29 3.10
CA GLU A 642 -11.33 20.52 2.04
C GLU A 642 -10.29 21.49 2.59
N THR A 643 -9.08 21.01 2.82
CA THR A 643 -8.02 21.76 3.48
C THR A 643 -6.84 21.95 2.56
N ALA A 644 -6.41 23.18 2.33
CA ALA A 644 -5.22 23.51 1.56
C ALA A 644 -4.15 24.09 2.46
N LEU A 645 -2.93 23.58 2.35
CA LEU A 645 -1.71 24.19 2.88
C LEU A 645 -1.09 24.98 1.73
N LEU A 646 -1.19 26.30 1.78
CA LEU A 646 -0.79 27.21 0.72
C LEU A 646 0.50 27.93 1.08
N ASN A 647 1.30 28.24 0.04
CA ASN A 647 2.54 28.99 0.17
C ASN A 647 3.50 28.38 1.21
N TRP A 648 3.52 27.05 1.31
CA TRP A 648 4.46 26.36 2.17
C TRP A 648 5.91 26.70 1.76
N GLU A 649 6.69 27.26 2.68
CA GLU A 649 8.01 27.84 2.41
C GLU A 649 9.13 26.79 2.33
N GLY A 650 8.89 25.55 2.78
CA GLY A 650 9.88 24.48 2.76
C GLY A 650 10.88 24.51 3.91
N LEU A 651 10.46 24.95 5.11
CA LEU A 651 11.32 24.87 6.30
C LEU A 651 11.60 23.41 6.66
N LEU A 652 12.88 23.04 6.72
CA LEU A 652 13.30 21.69 7.07
C LEU A 652 12.87 21.31 8.50
N TYR A 653 12.50 20.06 8.70
CA TYR A 653 12.01 19.49 9.94
C TYR A 653 10.73 20.14 10.47
N ARG A 654 9.72 20.24 9.61
CA ARG A 654 8.38 20.73 9.95
C ARG A 654 7.35 19.70 9.51
N GLU A 655 6.31 19.48 10.33
CA GLU A 655 5.14 18.71 9.92
C GLU A 655 3.84 19.40 10.25
N TYR A 656 2.81 19.11 9.46
CA TYR A 656 1.45 19.59 9.60
C TYR A 656 0.48 18.45 9.76
N ARG A 657 -0.41 18.55 10.74
CA ARG A 657 -1.41 17.55 11.07
C ARG A 657 -2.80 18.16 11.13
N PHE A 658 -3.80 17.38 10.70
CA PHE A 658 -5.22 17.69 10.88
C PHE A 658 -5.69 17.09 12.20
N ALA A 659 -6.49 17.84 12.98
CA ALA A 659 -6.90 17.45 14.33
C ALA A 659 -8.36 17.00 14.40
N LEU A 660 -8.60 15.84 15.00
CA LEU A 660 -9.95 15.38 15.34
C LEU A 660 -9.98 14.77 16.75
N PRO A 661 -10.17 15.63 17.80
CA PRO A 661 -10.29 15.17 19.18
C PRO A 661 -11.71 14.62 19.42
N LEU A 662 -11.84 13.31 19.67
CA LEU A 662 -13.11 12.62 19.81
C LEU A 662 -13.54 12.55 21.27
N ASN A 663 -14.84 12.69 21.54
CA ASN A 663 -15.43 12.54 22.87
C ASN A 663 -15.50 11.06 23.31
N MET A 664 -14.37 10.38 23.17
CA MET A 664 -14.15 9.00 23.58
C MET A 664 -13.00 8.94 24.57
N LYS A 665 -13.17 8.17 25.64
CA LYS A 665 -12.07 7.79 26.52
C LYS A 665 -11.70 6.35 26.19
N ASN A 666 -10.43 6.10 25.85
CA ASN A 666 -9.96 4.77 25.45
C ASN A 666 -10.74 4.22 24.23
N GLY A 667 -11.09 5.06 23.29
CA GLY A 667 -11.69 4.63 22.04
C GLY A 667 -10.73 3.70 21.30
N LYS A 668 -11.25 2.59 20.78
CA LYS A 668 -10.49 1.63 19.97
C LYS A 668 -10.27 2.22 18.60
N VAL A 669 -9.01 2.45 18.26
CA VAL A 669 -8.61 2.99 16.96
C VAL A 669 -8.57 1.85 15.95
N TYR A 670 -9.11 2.10 14.75
CA TYR A 670 -9.10 1.18 13.63
C TYR A 670 -8.74 1.91 12.34
N TYR A 671 -8.21 1.18 11.38
CA TYR A 671 -7.84 1.75 10.09
C TYR A 671 -7.92 0.71 8.97
N GLU A 672 -8.00 1.19 7.73
CA GLU A 672 -8.03 0.33 6.56
C GLU A 672 -6.62 -0.06 6.11
N VAL A 673 -6.46 -1.33 5.82
CA VAL A 673 -5.27 -1.95 5.24
C VAL A 673 -5.67 -2.74 3.98
N PRO A 674 -4.71 -3.19 3.14
CA PRO A 674 -5.01 -4.02 1.98
C PRO A 674 -5.97 -5.18 2.28
N PHE A 675 -7.15 -5.16 1.66
CA PHE A 675 -8.23 -6.13 1.85
C PHE A 675 -8.75 -6.30 3.27
N GLY A 676 -8.67 -5.29 4.13
CA GLY A 676 -9.18 -5.43 5.48
C GLY A 676 -9.27 -4.15 6.29
N VAL A 677 -9.86 -4.28 7.46
CA VAL A 677 -9.91 -3.25 8.51
C VAL A 677 -9.43 -3.87 9.80
N LEU A 678 -8.48 -3.25 10.46
CA LEU A 678 -7.91 -3.76 11.69
C LEU A 678 -8.08 -2.78 12.86
N GLU A 679 -7.98 -3.29 14.07
CA GLU A 679 -7.96 -2.56 15.34
C GLU A 679 -6.53 -2.54 15.88
N VAL A 680 -6.01 -1.37 16.19
CA VAL A 680 -4.66 -1.19 16.75
C VAL A 680 -4.49 -2.04 18.01
N GLY A 681 -3.38 -2.77 18.08
CA GLY A 681 -3.01 -3.63 19.22
C GLY A 681 -3.78 -4.95 19.32
N ASN A 682 -4.92 -5.10 18.61
CA ASN A 682 -5.69 -6.34 18.63
C ASN A 682 -5.40 -7.23 17.41
N ASP A 683 -5.36 -6.64 16.23
CA ASP A 683 -5.16 -7.34 14.96
C ASP A 683 -3.70 -7.22 14.46
N GLU A 684 -2.80 -6.74 15.30
CA GLU A 684 -1.37 -6.55 15.04
C GLU A 684 -0.54 -7.65 15.71
N ILE A 685 0.65 -7.92 15.16
CA ILE A 685 1.58 -8.91 15.75
C ILE A 685 2.01 -8.44 17.14
N GLU A 686 1.95 -9.32 18.12
CA GLU A 686 2.51 -9.05 19.44
C GLU A 686 4.05 -9.02 19.34
N GLY A 687 4.65 -7.89 19.67
CA GLY A 687 6.08 -7.66 19.54
C GLY A 687 6.54 -7.50 18.08
N ALA A 688 7.79 -7.74 17.80
CA ALA A 688 8.43 -7.81 16.48
C ALA A 688 8.40 -6.54 15.62
N ALA A 689 8.21 -5.37 16.22
CA ALA A 689 8.37 -4.06 15.57
C ALA A 689 9.59 -3.32 16.13
N GLY A 690 9.93 -2.19 15.52
CA GLY A 690 11.04 -1.34 15.93
C GLY A 690 12.43 -1.85 15.51
N GLU A 691 13.44 -1.07 15.84
CA GLU A 691 14.84 -1.33 15.44
C GLU A 691 15.36 -2.68 15.93
N ARG A 692 14.97 -3.08 17.14
CA ARG A 692 15.43 -4.35 17.76
C ARG A 692 14.45 -5.50 17.55
N TYR A 693 13.36 -5.28 16.83
CA TYR A 693 12.32 -6.28 16.56
C TYR A 693 11.66 -6.87 17.81
N THR A 694 11.66 -6.12 18.92
CA THR A 694 11.12 -6.53 20.23
C THR A 694 10.09 -5.55 20.78
N THR A 695 9.86 -4.44 20.09
CA THR A 695 8.86 -3.43 20.48
C THR A 695 7.46 -3.97 20.23
N ASN A 696 6.53 -3.74 21.15
CA ASN A 696 5.13 -4.09 20.93
C ASN A 696 4.58 -3.25 19.77
N CYS A 697 3.91 -3.87 18.81
CA CYS A 697 3.36 -3.17 17.65
C CYS A 697 2.36 -2.06 18.04
N ALA A 698 1.61 -2.23 19.13
CA ALA A 698 0.71 -1.20 19.64
C ALA A 698 1.43 0.08 20.13
N ASP A 699 2.71 -0.02 20.48
CA ASP A 699 3.52 1.11 20.95
C ASP A 699 4.23 1.84 19.79
N VAL A 700 4.15 1.29 18.58
CA VAL A 700 4.66 1.93 17.36
C VAL A 700 3.57 2.79 16.75
N HIS A 701 3.87 4.00 16.37
CA HIS A 701 2.97 4.91 15.65
C HIS A 701 3.77 5.94 14.84
N PRO A 702 3.22 6.58 13.81
CA PRO A 702 1.86 6.50 13.28
C PRO A 702 1.54 5.21 12.51
N ARG A 703 0.41 5.21 11.74
CA ARG A 703 0.01 4.11 10.87
C ARG A 703 -0.10 4.53 9.42
N GLY A 704 0.31 3.65 8.51
CA GLY A 704 -0.10 3.72 7.11
C GLY A 704 -1.59 3.38 6.99
N ILE A 705 -2.34 4.17 6.25
CA ILE A 705 -3.78 3.98 6.05
C ILE A 705 -4.11 3.92 4.57
N GLU A 706 -5.06 3.09 4.15
CA GLU A 706 -5.53 3.11 2.76
C GLU A 706 -6.48 4.29 2.48
N ASN A 707 -7.69 4.27 3.01
CA ASN A 707 -8.69 5.30 2.76
C ASN A 707 -9.15 6.01 4.03
N PHE A 708 -9.01 5.40 5.20
CA PHE A 708 -9.53 5.98 6.42
C PHE A 708 -8.85 5.49 7.69
N ILE A 709 -9.00 6.31 8.72
CA ILE A 709 -8.80 5.96 10.11
C ILE A 709 -10.08 6.26 10.88
N GLY A 710 -10.36 5.51 11.93
CA GLY A 710 -11.53 5.73 12.78
C GLY A 710 -11.27 5.33 14.22
N ALA A 711 -12.25 5.62 15.06
CA ALA A 711 -12.27 5.14 16.43
C ALA A 711 -13.70 4.80 16.86
N SER A 712 -13.82 3.88 17.80
CA SER A 712 -15.10 3.47 18.35
C SER A 712 -15.02 3.19 19.84
N ASP A 713 -16.03 3.61 20.60
CA ASP A 713 -16.29 3.14 21.96
C ASP A 713 -17.64 2.39 22.02
N GLU A 714 -18.14 2.14 23.20
CA GLU A 714 -19.42 1.45 23.40
C GLU A 714 -20.64 2.29 22.97
N ARG A 715 -20.50 3.61 22.81
CA ARG A 715 -21.60 4.55 22.52
C ARG A 715 -21.71 4.83 21.02
N PHE A 716 -20.60 5.04 20.34
CA PHE A 716 -20.58 5.40 18.92
C PHE A 716 -19.22 5.10 18.27
N GLY A 717 -19.20 5.14 16.93
CA GLY A 717 -17.99 5.16 16.14
C GLY A 717 -17.90 6.41 15.27
N VAL A 718 -16.69 6.81 14.95
CA VAL A 718 -16.39 7.86 13.96
C VAL A 718 -15.38 7.32 12.98
N THR A 719 -15.67 7.48 11.70
CA THR A 719 -14.74 7.21 10.61
C THR A 719 -14.35 8.52 9.94
N LEU A 720 -13.07 8.76 9.81
CA LEU A 720 -12.47 9.85 9.08
C LEU A 720 -11.83 9.32 7.80
N SER A 721 -12.53 9.45 6.68
CA SER A 721 -11.94 9.25 5.36
C SER A 721 -10.86 10.30 5.12
N SER A 722 -9.75 9.91 4.52
CA SER A 722 -8.59 10.78 4.36
C SER A 722 -7.91 10.59 3.01
N SER A 723 -7.45 11.69 2.43
CA SER A 723 -6.57 11.68 1.26
C SER A 723 -5.10 11.49 1.62
N THR A 724 -4.73 11.56 2.93
CA THR A 724 -3.36 11.28 3.38
C THR A 724 -3.11 9.79 3.51
N ALA A 725 -1.88 9.36 3.33
CA ALA A 725 -1.49 7.95 3.44
C ALA A 725 -1.06 7.54 4.86
N VAL A 726 -0.92 8.49 5.78
CA VAL A 726 -0.44 8.25 7.15
C VAL A 726 -1.28 9.03 8.15
N ALA A 727 -1.63 8.40 9.24
CA ALA A 727 -2.35 9.03 10.35
C ALA A 727 -1.82 8.56 11.71
N ASP A 728 -1.80 9.47 12.67
CA ASP A 728 -1.46 9.18 14.06
C ASP A 728 -2.70 9.21 14.97
N TYR A 729 -2.58 8.63 16.13
CA TYR A 729 -3.64 8.55 17.14
C TYR A 729 -3.13 8.84 18.56
N VAL A 730 -1.83 9.06 18.71
CA VAL A 730 -1.21 9.43 19.99
C VAL A 730 -1.06 10.95 20.06
N ASP A 731 -1.55 11.58 21.11
CA ASP A 731 -1.50 13.02 21.26
C ASP A 731 -0.10 13.51 21.65
N PRO A 732 0.67 14.15 20.72
CA PRO A 732 1.99 14.65 21.01
C PRO A 732 1.97 15.98 21.78
N THR A 733 0.80 16.60 21.88
CA THR A 733 0.65 17.95 22.45
C THR A 733 0.15 17.96 23.88
N GLY A 734 -0.53 16.89 24.32
CA GLY A 734 -1.29 16.83 25.57
C GLY A 734 -2.58 17.65 25.58
N MET A 735 -2.91 18.32 24.47
CA MET A 735 -4.05 19.27 24.38
C MET A 735 -5.40 18.58 24.20
N ALA A 736 -5.42 17.31 23.80
CA ALA A 736 -6.66 16.53 23.69
C ALA A 736 -7.18 16.05 25.07
N GLY A 737 -6.44 16.27 26.16
CA GLY A 737 -6.90 15.98 27.53
C GLY A 737 -7.26 14.52 27.76
N GLY A 738 -6.60 13.58 27.13
CA GLY A 738 -6.85 12.15 27.22
C GLY A 738 -8.04 11.66 26.38
N ALA A 739 -8.58 12.49 25.50
CA ALA A 739 -9.53 12.08 24.49
C ALA A 739 -8.84 11.24 23.38
N THR A 740 -9.59 10.37 22.71
CA THR A 740 -9.10 9.70 21.50
C THR A 740 -8.87 10.73 20.41
N PHE A 741 -7.66 10.77 19.85
CA PHE A 741 -7.23 11.87 18.98
C PHE A 741 -6.75 11.34 17.62
N LEU A 742 -7.55 11.51 16.58
CA LEU A 742 -7.16 11.14 15.22
C LEU A 742 -6.43 12.29 14.53
N GLN A 743 -5.28 11.98 13.93
CA GLN A 743 -4.38 13.00 13.36
C GLN A 743 -3.83 12.54 12.00
N PRO A 744 -4.56 12.70 10.89
CA PRO A 744 -3.96 12.60 9.57
C PRO A 744 -2.75 13.53 9.44
N ILE A 745 -1.60 12.97 9.02
CA ILE A 745 -0.37 13.72 8.80
C ILE A 745 -0.38 14.23 7.36
N MET A 746 -0.54 15.54 7.22
CA MET A 746 -0.73 16.17 5.92
C MET A 746 0.57 16.26 5.14
N LEU A 747 1.63 16.71 5.78
CA LEU A 747 2.93 16.94 5.18
C LEU A 747 4.02 16.89 6.24
N ALA A 748 5.18 16.36 5.87
CA ALA A 748 6.40 16.47 6.66
C ALA A 748 7.57 16.86 5.76
N SER A 749 8.37 17.85 6.17
CA SER A 749 9.63 18.16 5.53
C SER A 749 10.78 17.55 6.33
N ARG A 750 11.57 16.71 5.67
CA ARG A 750 12.67 15.95 6.31
C ARG A 750 13.85 15.82 5.36
N ARG A 751 14.96 15.35 5.86
CA ARG A 751 16.05 14.84 5.02
C ARG A 751 15.83 13.38 4.69
N SER A 752 16.56 12.89 3.70
CA SER A 752 16.66 11.47 3.43
C SER A 752 17.34 10.72 4.58
N CYS A 753 17.37 9.40 4.46
CA CYS A 753 17.96 8.47 5.41
C CYS A 753 19.30 8.97 5.99
N HIS A 754 19.50 8.76 7.29
CA HIS A 754 20.70 9.11 8.06
C HIS A 754 21.04 10.62 8.12
N GLY A 755 20.11 11.49 7.72
CA GLY A 755 20.36 12.94 7.66
C GLY A 755 21.42 13.33 6.64
N GLU A 756 21.83 12.41 5.79
CA GLU A 756 22.68 12.62 4.62
C GLU A 756 21.83 12.78 3.35
N GLY A 757 22.34 13.51 2.39
CA GLY A 757 21.67 13.65 1.10
C GLY A 757 20.56 14.69 1.07
N ASN A 758 19.46 14.40 0.35
CA ASN A 758 18.51 15.39 -0.09
C ASN A 758 17.54 15.85 0.99
N GLU A 759 17.12 17.09 0.88
CA GLU A 759 16.08 17.70 1.70
C GLU A 759 14.75 17.60 0.96
N TYR A 760 13.77 16.92 1.57
CA TYR A 760 12.42 16.83 1.06
C TYR A 760 11.59 17.97 1.64
N LEU A 761 11.65 19.12 0.99
CA LEU A 761 11.01 20.34 1.48
C LEU A 761 9.56 20.45 0.99
N GLN A 762 9.23 19.91 -0.17
CA GLN A 762 7.89 19.91 -0.76
C GLN A 762 7.26 21.31 -0.81
N THR A 763 8.03 22.33 -1.19
CA THR A 763 7.56 23.73 -1.24
C THR A 763 6.37 23.92 -2.16
N GLY A 764 5.41 24.76 -1.77
CA GLY A 764 4.29 25.12 -2.63
C GLY A 764 2.91 24.91 -1.99
N ASN A 765 1.96 24.45 -2.78
CA ASN A 765 0.58 24.28 -2.36
C ASN A 765 0.21 22.79 -2.33
N HIS A 766 -0.42 22.38 -1.23
CA HIS A 766 -0.90 21.02 -1.02
C HIS A 766 -2.38 21.02 -0.69
N TYR A 767 -3.11 20.02 -1.16
CA TYR A 767 -4.56 19.94 -1.06
C TYR A 767 -5.00 18.60 -0.47
N PHE A 768 -5.78 18.66 0.59
CA PHE A 768 -6.23 17.49 1.35
C PHE A 768 -7.74 17.47 1.46
N SER A 769 -8.29 16.29 1.55
CA SER A 769 -9.73 16.09 1.78
C SER A 769 -9.92 15.12 2.94
N PHE A 770 -10.79 15.51 3.87
CA PHE A 770 -11.21 14.67 4.99
C PHE A 770 -12.72 14.63 5.04
N SER A 771 -13.30 13.44 5.27
CA SER A 771 -14.74 13.28 5.39
C SER A 771 -15.08 12.53 6.65
N LEU A 772 -15.83 13.19 7.54
CA LEU A 772 -16.25 12.64 8.81
C LEU A 772 -17.65 12.05 8.72
N THR A 773 -17.80 10.83 9.20
CA THR A 773 -19.10 10.18 9.39
C THR A 773 -19.13 9.48 10.76
N SER A 774 -20.21 9.68 11.51
CA SER A 774 -20.50 8.96 12.76
C SER A 774 -21.44 7.78 12.50
N HIS A 775 -21.27 6.72 13.28
CA HIS A 775 -22.03 5.48 13.11
C HIS A 775 -22.18 4.74 14.45
N LYS A 776 -22.93 3.65 14.46
CA LYS A 776 -23.03 2.74 15.62
C LYS A 776 -21.66 2.18 15.97
N PRO A 777 -21.43 1.74 17.23
CA PRO A 777 -20.18 1.12 17.63
C PRO A 777 -19.72 -0.01 16.70
N GLY A 778 -18.40 -0.16 16.54
CA GLY A 778 -17.76 -1.22 15.78
C GLY A 778 -17.06 -0.74 14.50
N LYS A 779 -15.85 -1.23 14.25
CA LYS A 779 -15.02 -0.90 13.09
C LYS A 779 -15.69 -1.26 11.76
N GLU A 780 -16.47 -2.32 11.76
CA GLU A 780 -17.20 -2.83 10.62
C GLU A 780 -18.30 -1.88 10.11
N ASN A 781 -18.78 -0.97 10.95
CA ASN A 781 -19.79 0.03 10.57
C ASN A 781 -19.17 1.26 9.87
N GLY A 782 -17.85 1.41 9.92
CA GLY A 782 -17.11 2.53 9.32
C GLY A 782 -16.59 2.28 7.91
N PHE A 783 -16.52 1.03 7.46
CA PHE A 783 -15.85 0.65 6.22
C PHE A 783 -16.38 1.39 4.97
N LYS A 784 -17.70 1.33 4.75
CA LYS A 784 -18.32 1.96 3.57
C LYS A 784 -18.17 3.48 3.59
N GLN A 785 -18.37 4.07 4.75
CA GLN A 785 -18.25 5.50 4.98
C GLN A 785 -16.83 6.01 4.76
N GLY A 786 -15.84 5.19 5.12
CA GLY A 786 -14.43 5.52 4.93
C GLY A 786 -13.99 5.48 3.45
N ARG A 787 -14.52 4.55 2.66
CA ARG A 787 -14.14 4.40 1.24
C ARG A 787 -14.88 5.34 0.30
N GLN A 788 -16.18 5.56 0.50
CA GLN A 788 -17.04 6.32 -0.43
C GLN A 788 -16.48 7.70 -0.80
N PRO A 789 -15.95 8.52 0.13
CA PRO A 789 -15.46 9.86 -0.20
C PRO A 789 -14.24 9.87 -1.12
N ASN A 790 -13.42 8.83 -1.09
CA ASN A 790 -12.23 8.70 -1.95
C ASN A 790 -12.58 8.09 -3.32
N GLU A 791 -13.50 7.13 -3.38
CA GLU A 791 -13.99 6.53 -4.63
C GLU A 791 -15.31 7.19 -5.06
N LYS A 792 -15.23 8.41 -5.60
CA LYS A 792 -16.37 9.27 -5.92
C LYS A 792 -17.25 8.69 -7.02
N LEU A 793 -18.55 9.06 -7.01
CA LEU A 793 -19.44 8.85 -8.16
C LEU A 793 -18.95 9.64 -9.38
N ILE A 794 -19.06 9.07 -10.57
CA ILE A 794 -18.60 9.68 -11.82
C ILE A 794 -19.81 10.03 -12.68
N THR A 795 -19.80 11.22 -13.32
CA THR A 795 -20.91 11.69 -14.13
C THR A 795 -20.55 11.76 -15.62
N ILE A 796 -21.49 11.34 -16.46
CA ILE A 796 -21.50 11.65 -17.89
C ILE A 796 -22.75 12.48 -18.17
N VAL A 797 -22.57 13.68 -18.70
CA VAL A 797 -23.62 14.64 -19.00
C VAL A 797 -23.87 14.66 -20.50
N ASP A 798 -25.14 14.64 -20.89
CA ASP A 798 -25.61 14.75 -22.27
C ASP A 798 -24.88 13.83 -23.26
N PRO A 799 -24.82 12.51 -23.01
CA PRO A 799 -24.13 11.60 -23.92
C PRO A 799 -24.84 11.52 -25.28
N VAL A 800 -24.05 11.40 -26.34
CA VAL A 800 -24.60 11.13 -27.67
C VAL A 800 -25.16 9.73 -27.67
N GLN A 801 -26.50 9.63 -27.84
CA GLN A 801 -27.20 8.35 -27.82
C GLN A 801 -26.98 7.57 -29.11
N ALA A 802 -26.57 6.30 -28.98
CA ALA A 802 -26.47 5.39 -30.11
C ALA A 802 -27.87 4.97 -30.60
N LYS A 803 -28.01 4.71 -31.92
CA LYS A 803 -29.25 4.18 -32.51
C LYS A 803 -29.68 2.84 -31.89
N SER A 804 -28.76 2.07 -31.39
CA SER A 804 -28.93 0.76 -30.76
C SER A 804 -29.01 0.81 -29.25
N ALA A 805 -29.43 1.93 -28.64
CA ALA A 805 -29.59 2.02 -27.19
C ALA A 805 -30.49 0.90 -26.64
N ILE A 806 -30.00 0.13 -25.67
CA ILE A 806 -30.66 -1.07 -25.14
C ILE A 806 -30.85 -1.02 -23.61
N LEU A 807 -30.04 -0.25 -22.89
CA LEU A 807 -30.04 -0.24 -21.43
C LEU A 807 -31.17 0.64 -20.89
N SER A 808 -31.72 0.29 -19.73
CA SER A 808 -32.68 1.12 -18.99
C SER A 808 -32.00 2.31 -18.31
N GLU A 809 -32.80 3.25 -17.78
CA GLU A 809 -32.29 4.45 -17.08
C GLU A 809 -31.55 4.15 -15.75
N GLU A 810 -31.61 2.93 -15.25
CA GLU A 810 -30.96 2.46 -14.04
C GLU A 810 -30.60 0.98 -14.17
N ILE A 811 -29.33 0.60 -13.90
CA ILE A 811 -28.84 -0.78 -13.91
C ILE A 811 -27.73 -0.96 -12.87
N SER A 812 -27.74 -2.13 -12.20
CA SER A 812 -26.56 -2.72 -11.58
C SER A 812 -26.04 -3.83 -12.51
N PHE A 813 -24.80 -3.73 -12.97
CA PHE A 813 -24.19 -4.77 -13.82
C PHE A 813 -23.78 -6.00 -13.00
N PHE A 814 -23.26 -5.74 -11.80
CA PHE A 814 -22.94 -6.75 -10.80
C PHE A 814 -23.35 -6.25 -9.42
N SER A 815 -23.83 -7.16 -8.58
CA SER A 815 -24.17 -6.85 -7.19
C SER A 815 -23.94 -8.05 -6.30
N VAL A 816 -23.63 -7.79 -5.03
CA VAL A 816 -23.58 -8.78 -3.96
C VAL A 816 -24.69 -8.48 -2.96
N ASP A 817 -25.33 -9.50 -2.43
CA ASP A 817 -26.45 -9.37 -1.48
C ASP A 817 -25.99 -9.24 0.00
N SER A 818 -24.69 -9.45 0.26
CA SER A 818 -24.12 -9.27 1.59
C SER A 818 -23.49 -7.88 1.77
N PRO A 819 -23.78 -7.17 2.87
CA PRO A 819 -23.14 -5.89 3.20
C PRO A 819 -21.66 -6.04 3.57
N ASP A 820 -21.22 -7.26 3.87
CA ASP A 820 -19.89 -7.58 4.39
C ASP A 820 -18.90 -8.01 3.29
N ILE A 821 -19.35 -7.96 2.04
CA ILE A 821 -18.54 -8.31 0.88
C ILE A 821 -18.24 -7.08 0.02
N SER A 822 -16.97 -6.90 -0.30
CA SER A 822 -16.51 -5.90 -1.26
C SER A 822 -15.97 -6.58 -2.53
N VAL A 823 -16.35 -6.05 -3.71
CA VAL A 823 -15.78 -6.47 -5.00
C VAL A 823 -14.63 -5.55 -5.35
N SER A 824 -13.42 -6.05 -5.27
CA SER A 824 -12.20 -5.28 -5.55
C SER A 824 -11.91 -5.16 -7.04
N ALA A 825 -12.03 -6.25 -7.80
CA ALA A 825 -11.72 -6.26 -9.22
C ALA A 825 -12.84 -6.89 -10.08
N ILE A 826 -13.01 -6.33 -11.27
CA ILE A 826 -13.71 -6.96 -12.41
C ILE A 826 -12.84 -6.66 -13.63
N LYS A 827 -12.29 -7.70 -14.27
CA LYS A 827 -11.37 -7.54 -15.38
C LYS A 827 -11.53 -8.67 -16.40
N LYS A 828 -11.01 -8.48 -17.60
CA LYS A 828 -10.80 -9.57 -18.55
C LYS A 828 -9.78 -10.57 -17.96
N ALA A 829 -10.01 -11.88 -18.15
CA ALA A 829 -9.01 -12.90 -17.81
C ALA A 829 -7.75 -12.74 -18.69
N GLU A 830 -6.60 -13.11 -18.13
CA GLU A 830 -5.30 -12.93 -18.82
C GLU A 830 -5.14 -13.86 -20.05
N ASP A 831 -5.68 -15.05 -20.01
CA ASP A 831 -5.44 -16.07 -21.03
C ASP A 831 -6.62 -16.26 -22.00
N ASP A 832 -7.79 -15.70 -21.70
CA ASP A 832 -9.01 -15.89 -22.50
C ASP A 832 -9.99 -14.71 -22.37
N ASN A 833 -11.18 -14.85 -22.96
CA ASN A 833 -12.24 -13.83 -22.96
C ASN A 833 -13.26 -14.04 -21.81
N ASN A 834 -12.89 -14.73 -20.76
CA ASN A 834 -13.70 -14.79 -19.53
C ASN A 834 -13.50 -13.51 -18.69
N VAL A 835 -14.33 -13.36 -17.68
CA VAL A 835 -14.28 -12.25 -16.73
C VAL A 835 -13.76 -12.75 -15.39
N ILE A 836 -12.77 -12.09 -14.85
CA ILE A 836 -12.32 -12.28 -13.47
C ILE A 836 -13.07 -11.31 -12.58
N LEU A 837 -13.63 -11.85 -11.50
CA LEU A 837 -14.23 -11.06 -10.43
C LEU A 837 -13.56 -11.46 -9.12
N ARG A 838 -12.97 -10.48 -8.41
CA ARG A 838 -12.40 -10.70 -7.08
C ARG A 838 -13.21 -9.99 -6.04
N LEU A 839 -13.47 -10.69 -4.95
CA LEU A 839 -14.20 -10.18 -3.81
C LEU A 839 -13.53 -10.60 -2.51
N TYR A 840 -13.78 -9.84 -1.44
CA TYR A 840 -13.26 -10.15 -0.12
C TYR A 840 -14.26 -9.83 0.98
N GLU A 841 -14.14 -10.55 2.11
CA GLU A 841 -14.94 -10.33 3.30
C GLU A 841 -14.26 -9.27 4.19
N THR A 842 -15.04 -8.33 4.73
CA THR A 842 -14.55 -7.11 5.39
C THR A 842 -14.42 -7.22 6.92
N GLY A 843 -14.45 -8.44 7.49
CA GLY A 843 -14.13 -8.67 8.91
C GLY A 843 -15.31 -8.93 9.83
N ARG A 844 -16.52 -9.22 9.30
CA ARG A 844 -17.69 -9.63 10.14
C ARG A 844 -17.82 -11.14 10.30
N GLY A 845 -17.12 -11.90 9.52
CA GLY A 845 -17.07 -13.36 9.60
C GLY A 845 -17.59 -14.08 8.35
N GLU A 846 -17.57 -15.41 8.42
CA GLU A 846 -18.01 -16.26 7.31
C GLU A 846 -19.45 -15.94 6.87
N THR A 847 -19.66 -15.78 5.57
CA THR A 847 -20.95 -15.40 5.01
C THR A 847 -21.29 -16.16 3.72
N ASN A 848 -22.57 -16.43 3.50
CA ASN A 848 -23.06 -16.90 2.21
C ASN A 848 -23.44 -15.70 1.34
N VAL A 849 -22.98 -15.69 0.10
CA VAL A 849 -23.10 -14.57 -0.82
C VAL A 849 -23.75 -15.02 -2.11
N ASN A 850 -24.72 -14.25 -2.59
CA ASN A 850 -25.16 -14.33 -3.96
C ASN A 850 -24.59 -13.14 -4.74
N LEU A 851 -23.71 -13.46 -5.67
CA LEU A 851 -23.24 -12.53 -6.68
C LEU A 851 -24.25 -12.54 -7.84
N ASN A 852 -24.89 -11.42 -8.11
CA ASN A 852 -25.82 -11.27 -9.21
C ASN A 852 -25.17 -10.54 -10.39
N SER A 853 -25.56 -10.93 -11.62
CA SER A 853 -25.08 -10.34 -12.86
C SER A 853 -26.22 -9.92 -13.77
N TRP A 854 -26.12 -8.73 -14.35
CA TRP A 854 -27.01 -8.31 -15.44
C TRP A 854 -26.78 -9.14 -16.72
N PHE A 855 -25.53 -9.56 -16.93
CA PHE A 855 -25.12 -10.42 -18.05
C PHE A 855 -25.54 -11.87 -17.83
N LYS A 856 -25.62 -12.66 -18.91
CA LYS A 856 -25.92 -14.10 -18.82
C LYS A 856 -24.64 -14.88 -18.52
N ILE A 857 -24.62 -15.54 -17.38
CA ILE A 857 -23.54 -16.46 -16.97
C ILE A 857 -23.76 -17.81 -17.65
N SER A 858 -22.70 -18.33 -18.26
CA SER A 858 -22.68 -19.66 -18.91
C SER A 858 -21.67 -20.63 -18.30
N GLY A 859 -20.78 -20.15 -17.43
CA GLY A 859 -19.82 -20.92 -16.66
C GLY A 859 -19.29 -20.11 -15.49
N ALA A 860 -18.95 -20.77 -14.39
CA ALA A 860 -18.34 -20.15 -13.23
C ALA A 860 -17.34 -21.11 -12.55
N GLU A 861 -16.17 -20.61 -12.23
CA GLU A 861 -15.12 -21.33 -11.54
C GLU A 861 -14.56 -20.45 -10.41
N ILE A 862 -14.17 -21.09 -9.31
CA ILE A 862 -13.31 -20.48 -8.29
C ILE A 862 -11.88 -20.81 -8.68
N THR A 863 -11.03 -19.80 -8.84
CA THR A 863 -9.62 -19.95 -9.23
C THR A 863 -8.69 -19.53 -8.10
N ASP A 864 -7.42 -19.83 -8.25
CA ASP A 864 -6.40 -19.14 -7.47
C ASP A 864 -6.30 -17.64 -7.90
N MET A 865 -5.50 -16.87 -7.18
CA MET A 865 -5.43 -15.43 -7.37
C MET A 865 -4.81 -15.03 -8.74
N LEU A 866 -4.03 -15.94 -9.34
CA LEU A 866 -3.42 -15.78 -10.67
C LEU A 866 -4.22 -16.39 -11.80
N GLU A 867 -5.48 -16.75 -11.56
CA GLU A 867 -6.44 -17.28 -12.54
C GLU A 867 -6.19 -18.74 -12.98
N TYR A 868 -5.34 -19.48 -12.22
CA TYR A 868 -5.07 -20.90 -12.43
C TYR A 868 -5.97 -21.79 -11.55
N ASN A 869 -5.90 -23.10 -11.76
CA ASN A 869 -6.48 -24.11 -10.89
C ASN A 869 -7.99 -23.99 -10.68
N GLY A 870 -8.72 -23.54 -11.72
CA GLY A 870 -10.16 -23.34 -11.68
C GLY A 870 -10.92 -24.60 -11.25
N LYS A 871 -11.87 -24.43 -10.33
CA LYS A 871 -12.83 -25.46 -9.89
C LYS A 871 -14.24 -24.94 -10.13
N SER A 872 -15.03 -25.70 -10.89
CA SER A 872 -16.42 -25.32 -11.17
C SER A 872 -17.22 -25.11 -9.89
N THR A 873 -18.02 -24.06 -9.87
CA THR A 873 -18.92 -23.73 -8.76
C THR A 873 -20.38 -23.65 -9.22
N THR A 874 -21.30 -23.63 -8.29
CA THR A 874 -22.73 -23.58 -8.57
C THR A 874 -23.14 -22.21 -9.08
N PHE A 875 -23.80 -22.16 -10.21
CA PHE A 875 -24.32 -20.92 -10.80
C PHE A 875 -25.69 -21.11 -11.47
N SER A 876 -26.41 -20.01 -11.60
CA SER A 876 -27.56 -19.85 -12.48
C SER A 876 -27.18 -18.94 -13.66
N SER A 877 -28.11 -18.71 -14.57
CA SER A 877 -27.86 -17.80 -15.69
C SER A 877 -27.65 -16.34 -15.27
N LYS A 878 -27.93 -15.99 -14.02
CA LYS A 878 -27.88 -14.61 -13.50
C LYS A 878 -27.21 -14.48 -12.12
N SER A 879 -26.86 -15.58 -11.49
CA SER A 879 -26.29 -15.53 -10.14
C SER A 879 -25.32 -16.68 -9.86
N ILE A 880 -24.42 -16.44 -8.92
CA ILE A 880 -23.50 -17.42 -8.37
C ILE A 880 -23.67 -17.37 -6.86
N SER A 881 -23.86 -18.56 -6.25
CA SER A 881 -23.89 -18.67 -4.80
C SER A 881 -22.59 -19.27 -4.31
N LEU A 882 -21.95 -18.60 -3.37
CA LEU A 882 -20.70 -19.04 -2.77
C LEU A 882 -20.67 -18.74 -1.27
N LYS A 883 -19.83 -19.52 -0.56
CA LYS A 883 -19.52 -19.29 0.84
C LYS A 883 -18.15 -18.60 0.91
N VAL A 884 -18.09 -17.45 1.51
CA VAL A 884 -16.85 -16.69 1.71
C VAL A 884 -16.46 -16.80 3.19
N GLY A 885 -15.24 -17.26 3.45
CA GLY A 885 -14.70 -17.35 4.81
C GLY A 885 -14.45 -15.99 5.44
N SER A 886 -14.27 -15.97 6.74
CA SER A 886 -13.86 -14.76 7.45
C SER A 886 -12.55 -14.22 6.87
N HIS A 887 -12.49 -12.94 6.54
CA HIS A 887 -11.35 -12.26 5.93
C HIS A 887 -10.84 -12.89 4.60
N SER A 888 -11.64 -13.77 3.97
CA SER A 888 -11.22 -14.46 2.76
C SER A 888 -11.32 -13.58 1.52
N ILE A 889 -10.36 -13.75 0.62
CA ILE A 889 -10.31 -13.13 -0.71
C ILE A 889 -10.59 -14.25 -1.73
N GLU A 890 -11.65 -14.12 -2.52
CA GLU A 890 -12.03 -15.14 -3.50
C GLU A 890 -11.95 -14.59 -4.93
N THR A 891 -11.43 -15.40 -5.83
CA THR A 891 -11.31 -15.09 -7.25
C THR A 891 -12.22 -16.00 -8.06
N LEU A 892 -13.14 -15.40 -8.81
CA LEU A 892 -14.08 -16.09 -9.68
C LEU A 892 -13.70 -15.84 -11.14
N LYS A 893 -13.78 -16.87 -11.96
CA LYS A 893 -13.66 -16.79 -13.41
C LYS A 893 -15.02 -17.13 -14.04
N LEU A 894 -15.58 -16.16 -14.75
CA LEU A 894 -16.94 -16.21 -15.26
C LEU A 894 -16.93 -16.24 -16.78
N SER A 895 -17.61 -17.26 -17.36
CA SER A 895 -17.92 -17.26 -18.79
C SER A 895 -19.24 -16.52 -18.97
N ILE A 896 -19.22 -15.40 -19.66
CA ILE A 896 -20.35 -14.52 -19.90
C ILE A 896 -20.72 -14.54 -21.40
N LYS A 897 -22.06 -14.59 -21.67
CA LYS A 897 -22.62 -14.57 -23.05
C LYS A 897 -23.49 -13.34 -23.27
#